data_e97d8a3159c8b795ac1b52727967d946
#
_entry.id   e97d8a3159c8b795ac1b52727967d946
#
_cell.length_a   1.000
_cell.length_b   1.000
_cell.length_c   1.000
_cell.angle_alpha   90.00
_cell.angle_beta   90.00
_cell.angle_gamma   90.00
#
_symmetry.space_group_name_H-M   'P 1'
#
loop_
_entity.id
_entity.type
_entity.pdbx_description
1 polymer ?
#
loop_
_entity_poly.entity_id
_entity_poly.type
_entity_poly.pdbx_seq_one_letter_code
_entity_poly.pdbx_strand_id
1 'polypeptide(L)'
;KYYPGEGYPEKGYEKFIAYANDLAKIVKRNGLKPMAFNDGIYYNSDQSFGEFDKDIIVSYWTGGWGGYDVASSKLLSEKGHKILNTNDAWYYVLGRNADGQGWYNLDQGLKGIASTPITSVPKSEGADIPIIGGMVAAWADEPSARFSPSRLYKLMRRFADQNAEYFAANYQDAEKELAAVPSDLASKYTPESIARLKEAEKAVKELDSHLSRSKQEEIDLAVARLKEAREHLQPTPDYQKVLDAQAEREKLAKSKVISIDAGRKYFSLDQLKRIIDKASELGYSDLHLLVGNDGMRFMLDDMTVEANGKTYTSDEVKEAILAGTKAYYDDPNGNALSQKDMDELIAYAKGKGIGLIPALNSPGHMDALLVAMEKLGIQNPQAYFDTLSKTTLDLENEEAKSFTKALIGKYMDYFAGKTKIFNYGTDEYANDATNAQGWYYLKYYNLYGKFAEYANSLAAMAKERGLQPMAFNDGFYYEDKDDVEFDKDVLISYWSKGWWGYNLASPQYLASKGYKFLNTNGDWYYILGQKPEDGGGFLQKALDNTEKTPFNQLASTKYPEVDLPTVGSMIAIWADRPQAEYKEEEIFQLMTAFADHNKDYFKANYGPIQEEIAKIPTDLSIYTPESVAALKAAQDEVDWELSRMKQEEVDKLAAKLKVARENLKPITYNGSADEEEVRALVEYKPYLDIQTEEIAFETKEVTNPNLEKGQRKVVQVGIKGEKTNLVEISARDGSSKLVESFVSKDAVAEIVEIGTKEADSPKMGGRQVQPAPLVTPSVKGSSALSQVSKQEEGLKPTQTKQPIAEKLSQPSAQAVAKDNKLPQTGTTSAWPITLLGTALAMIGLGGRKKRKG
;
A
#
# COMPACT_ATOMS: atom_id res chain seq x y z
N LYS A 1 54.40 3.49 26.09
CA LYS A 1 53.27 3.12 27.02
C LYS A 1 53.29 4.14 28.14
N TYR A 2 52.37 5.07 28.17
CA TYR A 2 52.14 5.98 29.27
C TYR A 2 51.11 5.32 30.20
N TYR A 3 51.49 5.16 31.48
CA TYR A 3 50.56 4.68 32.51
C TYR A 3 49.93 5.88 33.22
N PRO A 4 48.60 5.86 33.48
CA PRO A 4 47.98 6.86 34.34
C PRO A 4 48.69 6.92 35.68
N GLY A 5 49.14 8.13 36.11
CA GLY A 5 49.82 8.34 37.35
C GLY A 5 51.34 8.55 37.25
N GLU A 6 51.99 8.22 36.14
CA GLU A 6 53.35 8.62 35.84
C GLU A 6 53.37 9.85 34.95
N GLY A 7 53.73 10.99 35.41
CA GLY A 7 53.83 12.26 34.64
C GLY A 7 54.58 12.02 33.32
N TYR A 8 54.27 12.81 32.30
CA TYR A 8 55.03 12.79 31.05
C TYR A 8 56.51 13.13 31.35
N PRO A 9 57.48 12.34 30.91
CA PRO A 9 58.87 12.78 30.99
C PRO A 9 59.05 14.08 30.27
N GLU A 10 59.63 15.13 30.92
CA GLU A 10 59.80 16.50 30.37
C GLU A 10 60.22 16.49 28.91
N LYS A 11 61.29 15.76 28.57
CA LYS A 11 61.82 15.65 27.21
C LYS A 11 60.86 14.99 26.20
N GLY A 12 59.99 14.11 26.67
CA GLY A 12 59.01 13.49 25.84
C GLY A 12 57.83 14.41 25.53
N TYR A 13 57.44 15.22 26.49
CA TYR A 13 56.34 16.12 26.38
C TYR A 13 56.68 17.33 25.50
N GLU A 14 57.92 17.89 25.57
CA GLU A 14 58.39 18.90 24.63
C GLU A 14 58.31 18.42 23.19
N LYS A 15 58.64 17.17 22.92
CA LYS A 15 58.49 16.56 21.58
C LYS A 15 57.04 16.45 21.15
N PHE A 16 56.15 16.12 22.10
CA PHE A 16 54.74 16.06 21.84
C PHE A 16 54.16 17.45 21.47
N ILE A 17 54.57 18.51 22.21
CA ILE A 17 54.19 19.89 21.90
C ILE A 17 54.70 20.28 20.51
N ALA A 18 55.95 20.00 20.20
CA ALA A 18 56.50 20.30 18.88
C ALA A 18 55.74 19.56 17.77
N TYR A 19 55.44 18.30 17.95
CA TYR A 19 54.64 17.49 17.01
C TYR A 19 53.20 18.03 16.83
N ALA A 20 52.54 18.37 17.92
CA ALA A 20 51.18 18.96 17.88
C ALA A 20 51.17 20.30 17.15
N ASN A 21 52.18 21.12 17.43
CA ASN A 21 52.33 22.40 16.74
C ASN A 21 52.62 22.25 15.23
N ASP A 22 53.40 21.25 14.84
CA ASP A 22 53.66 20.97 13.42
C ASP A 22 52.42 20.45 12.72
N LEU A 23 51.59 19.62 13.36
CA LEU A 23 50.26 19.22 12.85
C LEU A 23 49.36 20.44 12.70
N ALA A 24 49.33 21.32 13.70
CA ALA A 24 48.56 22.59 13.62
C ALA A 24 48.96 23.44 12.42
N LYS A 25 50.28 23.57 12.15
CA LYS A 25 50.78 24.26 10.96
C LYS A 25 50.32 23.60 9.67
N ILE A 26 50.33 22.27 9.59
CA ILE A 26 49.85 21.54 8.41
C ILE A 26 48.36 21.81 8.20
N VAL A 27 47.55 21.74 9.24
CA VAL A 27 46.11 22.01 9.19
C VAL A 27 45.85 23.43 8.69
N LYS A 28 46.53 24.40 9.25
CA LYS A 28 46.41 25.82 8.86
C LYS A 28 46.83 26.08 7.41
N ARG A 29 47.91 25.43 6.92
CA ARG A 29 48.32 25.54 5.50
C ARG A 29 47.27 25.04 4.52
N ASN A 30 46.40 24.14 4.95
CA ASN A 30 45.27 23.64 4.16
C ASN A 30 43.98 24.45 4.36
N GLY A 31 44.06 25.65 4.96
CA GLY A 31 42.90 26.52 5.16
C GLY A 31 41.96 26.06 6.27
N LEU A 32 42.35 25.09 7.07
CA LEU A 32 41.54 24.51 8.16
C LEU A 32 41.95 25.10 9.52
N LYS A 33 41.06 25.07 10.49
CA LYS A 33 41.36 25.44 11.87
C LYS A 33 41.74 24.17 12.66
N PRO A 34 42.90 24.17 13.33
CA PRO A 34 43.31 23.04 14.14
C PRO A 34 42.47 22.91 15.40
N MET A 35 42.06 21.69 15.74
CA MET A 35 41.37 21.35 17.00
C MET A 35 42.01 20.11 17.61
N ALA A 36 42.13 20.11 18.94
CA ALA A 36 42.62 18.95 19.69
C ALA A 36 41.84 18.79 21.00
N PHE A 37 41.75 17.55 21.51
CA PHE A 37 41.20 17.28 22.83
C PHE A 37 42.15 17.83 23.94
N ASN A 38 41.57 18.19 25.09
CA ASN A 38 42.32 18.89 26.15
C ASN A 38 43.29 18.03 26.94
N ASP A 39 43.09 16.70 26.96
CA ASP A 39 43.83 15.82 27.85
C ASP A 39 45.32 15.69 27.54
N GLY A 40 45.75 16.12 26.36
CA GLY A 40 47.17 16.26 26.00
C GLY A 40 47.70 17.70 25.98
N ILE A 41 46.85 18.68 26.21
CA ILE A 41 47.22 20.12 26.10
C ILE A 41 47.51 20.68 27.50
N TYR A 42 48.78 21.03 27.75
CA TYR A 42 49.31 21.46 29.05
C TYR A 42 48.99 20.54 30.20
N TYR A 43 49.50 19.31 30.10
CA TYR A 43 49.42 18.34 31.16
C TYR A 43 50.11 18.81 32.46
N ASN A 44 49.53 18.55 33.61
CA ASN A 44 49.90 19.12 34.90
C ASN A 44 49.96 20.64 34.85
N SER A 45 48.84 21.28 34.98
CA SER A 45 48.53 22.71 34.75
C SER A 45 49.55 23.75 35.24
N ASP A 46 50.37 23.39 36.23
CA ASP A 46 51.36 24.32 36.85
C ASP A 46 52.78 24.22 36.24
N GLN A 47 52.98 23.34 35.26
CA GLN A 47 54.28 23.15 34.62
C GLN A 47 54.29 23.60 33.16
N SER A 48 55.33 24.38 32.79
CA SER A 48 55.47 24.84 31.39
C SER A 48 56.58 24.06 30.69
N PHE A 49 56.25 23.17 29.82
CA PHE A 49 57.17 22.38 28.98
C PHE A 49 57.30 22.93 27.56
N GLY A 50 56.83 24.16 27.33
CA GLY A 50 56.73 24.77 26.04
C GLY A 50 55.30 25.29 25.80
N GLU A 51 55.06 25.94 24.67
CA GLU A 51 53.76 26.55 24.32
C GLU A 51 53.16 25.84 23.12
N PHE A 52 51.87 25.52 23.25
CA PHE A 52 51.09 25.06 22.13
C PHE A 52 50.65 26.23 21.23
N ASP A 53 50.48 25.96 19.96
CA ASP A 53 49.99 26.93 18.99
C ASP A 53 48.60 27.43 19.44
N LYS A 54 48.49 28.74 19.69
CA LYS A 54 47.27 29.37 20.23
C LYS A 54 46.05 29.25 19.33
N ASP A 55 46.26 28.99 18.03
CA ASP A 55 45.18 28.77 17.09
C ASP A 55 44.53 27.38 17.24
N ILE A 56 45.11 26.47 18.04
CA ILE A 56 44.48 25.20 18.35
C ILE A 56 43.25 25.44 19.21
N ILE A 57 42.07 25.13 18.65
CA ILE A 57 40.81 25.07 19.40
C ILE A 57 40.89 23.87 20.33
N VAL A 58 40.68 24.10 21.61
CA VAL A 58 40.69 23.01 22.59
C VAL A 58 39.28 22.49 22.81
N SER A 59 39.04 21.22 22.39
CA SER A 59 37.84 20.46 22.71
C SER A 59 37.96 19.95 24.15
N TYR A 60 37.37 20.70 25.08
CA TYR A 60 37.53 20.44 26.49
C TYR A 60 36.47 19.43 27.00
N TRP A 61 36.90 18.19 27.16
CA TRP A 61 35.97 17.11 27.47
C TRP A 61 36.04 16.63 28.94
N THR A 62 37.22 16.67 29.56
CA THR A 62 37.43 16.09 30.89
C THR A 62 38.25 16.98 31.81
N GLY A 63 37.94 16.88 33.10
CA GLY A 63 38.73 17.45 34.19
C GLY A 63 39.88 16.54 34.67
N GLY A 64 40.11 15.40 34.03
CA GLY A 64 41.07 14.39 34.38
C GLY A 64 40.42 13.13 35.02
N TRP A 65 41.21 12.08 35.22
CA TRP A 65 40.76 10.82 35.82
C TRP A 65 41.88 10.05 36.49
N GLY A 66 41.55 9.27 37.53
CA GLY A 66 42.47 8.29 38.10
C GLY A 66 43.88 8.82 38.50
N GLY A 67 43.96 10.07 38.96
CA GLY A 67 45.25 10.73 39.26
C GLY A 67 45.90 11.40 38.05
N TYR A 68 45.27 11.33 36.88
CA TYR A 68 45.70 12.02 35.68
C TYR A 68 45.17 13.49 35.71
N ASP A 69 46.05 14.42 35.89
CA ASP A 69 45.69 15.86 36.00
C ASP A 69 45.89 16.57 34.64
N VAL A 70 44.85 17.23 34.18
CA VAL A 70 44.86 18.03 32.96
C VAL A 70 44.85 19.51 33.30
N ALA A 71 45.30 20.35 32.39
CA ALA A 71 45.23 21.80 32.56
C ALA A 71 43.77 22.23 32.78
N SER A 72 43.53 23.20 33.67
CA SER A 72 42.20 23.76 33.84
C SER A 72 41.75 24.53 32.59
N SER A 73 40.46 24.53 32.36
CA SER A 73 39.88 25.31 31.25
C SER A 73 40.14 26.80 31.41
N LYS A 74 40.27 27.27 32.65
CA LYS A 74 40.66 28.64 32.99
C LYS A 74 42.07 28.93 32.48
N LEU A 75 43.04 28.07 32.82
CA LEU A 75 44.44 28.23 32.34
C LEU A 75 44.53 28.27 30.81
N LEU A 76 43.86 27.36 30.14
CA LEU A 76 43.85 27.31 28.65
C LEU A 76 43.23 28.55 28.06
N SER A 77 42.16 29.09 28.65
CA SER A 77 41.55 30.34 28.25
C SER A 77 42.50 31.53 28.46
N GLU A 78 43.17 31.62 29.61
CA GLU A 78 44.18 32.63 29.95
C GLU A 78 45.39 32.58 28.99
N LYS A 79 45.76 31.38 28.51
CA LYS A 79 46.79 31.19 27.48
C LYS A 79 46.32 31.57 26.07
N GLY A 80 45.07 31.93 25.93
CA GLY A 80 44.48 32.44 24.68
C GLY A 80 43.92 31.37 23.74
N HIS A 81 43.76 30.12 24.18
CA HIS A 81 43.07 29.10 23.41
C HIS A 81 41.56 29.33 23.39
N LYS A 82 40.95 29.06 22.25
CA LYS A 82 39.49 28.99 22.14
C LYS A 82 38.99 27.64 22.66
N ILE A 83 37.99 27.66 23.51
CA ILE A 83 37.44 26.47 24.11
C ILE A 83 36.14 26.05 23.40
N LEU A 84 36.09 24.82 22.92
CA LEU A 84 34.85 24.13 22.56
C LEU A 84 34.48 23.19 23.73
N ASN A 85 33.39 23.48 24.40
CA ASN A 85 32.94 22.66 25.53
C ASN A 85 32.43 21.31 25.05
N THR A 86 33.11 20.23 25.40
CA THR A 86 32.82 18.86 24.98
C THR A 86 32.55 17.97 26.21
N ASN A 87 32.06 18.55 27.26
CA ASN A 87 31.88 17.93 28.57
C ASN A 87 31.46 16.45 28.51
N ASP A 88 32.24 15.59 29.16
CA ASP A 88 32.02 14.13 29.18
C ASP A 88 30.72 13.70 29.87
N ALA A 89 30.12 14.58 30.67
CA ALA A 89 28.77 14.36 31.18
C ALA A 89 27.72 14.17 30.07
N TRP A 90 28.00 14.63 28.87
CA TRP A 90 27.10 14.53 27.71
C TRP A 90 27.41 13.35 26.80
N TYR A 91 28.36 12.47 27.16
CA TYR A 91 28.82 11.36 26.34
C TYR A 91 27.84 10.21 26.32
N TYR A 92 27.75 9.57 25.19
CA TYR A 92 27.07 8.30 24.99
C TYR A 92 27.95 7.36 24.19
N VAL A 93 28.27 6.19 24.75
CA VAL A 93 28.91 5.10 24.02
C VAL A 93 27.83 4.23 23.42
N LEU A 94 27.84 4.10 22.08
CA LEU A 94 26.86 3.34 21.32
C LEU A 94 26.76 1.90 21.85
N GLY A 95 25.55 1.43 22.06
CA GLY A 95 25.26 0.07 22.57
C GLY A 95 25.15 -0.01 24.09
N ARG A 96 25.67 0.94 24.87
CA ARG A 96 25.55 0.93 26.33
C ARG A 96 24.18 1.41 26.79
N ASN A 97 23.49 0.56 27.52
CA ASN A 97 22.19 0.84 28.15
C ASN A 97 22.34 1.03 29.67
N ALA A 98 21.27 1.43 30.36
CA ALA A 98 21.25 1.70 31.79
C ALA A 98 21.63 0.51 32.69
N ASP A 99 21.54 -0.72 32.20
CA ASP A 99 21.62 -1.94 33.00
C ASP A 99 23.09 -2.38 33.26
N GLY A 100 23.84 -1.54 33.97
CA GLY A 100 25.14 -1.95 34.52
C GLY A 100 26.32 -2.06 33.53
N GLN A 101 26.16 -1.56 32.33
CA GLN A 101 27.19 -1.61 31.28
C GLN A 101 28.06 -0.35 31.27
N GLY A 102 29.00 -0.23 32.19
CA GLY A 102 30.07 0.76 32.09
C GLY A 102 29.64 2.23 32.12
N TRP A 103 30.67 3.10 32.07
CA TRP A 103 30.49 4.57 32.00
C TRP A 103 29.92 5.02 30.63
N TYR A 104 29.26 6.19 30.64
CA TYR A 104 28.76 6.85 29.43
C TYR A 104 27.64 6.08 28.71
N ASN A 105 26.75 5.42 29.47
CA ASN A 105 25.53 4.87 28.90
C ASN A 105 24.53 6.00 28.57
N LEU A 106 23.51 5.67 27.78
CA LEU A 106 22.53 6.68 27.30
C LEU A 106 21.85 7.45 28.45
N ASP A 107 21.45 6.77 29.51
CA ASP A 107 20.75 7.41 30.64
C ASP A 107 21.67 8.36 31.42
N GLN A 108 22.95 8.03 31.57
CA GLN A 108 23.95 8.93 32.16
C GLN A 108 24.14 10.17 31.27
N GLY A 109 24.29 9.99 29.96
CA GLY A 109 24.36 11.12 29.02
C GLY A 109 23.14 12.04 29.06
N LEU A 110 21.93 11.47 29.11
CA LEU A 110 20.69 12.24 29.20
C LEU A 110 20.56 13.01 30.55
N LYS A 111 21.00 12.40 31.66
CA LYS A 111 21.04 13.02 32.98
C LYS A 111 22.12 14.11 33.06
N GLY A 112 23.30 13.83 32.49
CA GLY A 112 24.40 14.78 32.39
C GLY A 112 24.00 16.03 31.62
N ILE A 113 23.34 15.87 30.46
CA ILE A 113 22.79 17.00 29.70
C ILE A 113 21.81 17.82 30.58
N ALA A 114 20.93 17.16 31.31
CA ALA A 114 19.92 17.84 32.13
C ALA A 114 20.53 18.68 33.26
N SER A 115 21.67 18.28 33.81
CA SER A 115 22.33 18.89 34.96
C SER A 115 23.48 19.83 34.60
N THR A 116 23.98 19.77 33.36
CA THR A 116 25.20 20.47 32.97
C THR A 116 24.94 21.32 31.72
N PRO A 117 24.72 22.65 31.91
CA PRO A 117 24.50 23.57 30.77
C PRO A 117 25.68 23.64 29.80
N ILE A 118 25.44 24.09 28.58
CA ILE A 118 26.48 24.26 27.54
C ILE A 118 27.62 25.15 27.99
N THR A 119 27.39 26.10 28.88
CA THR A 119 28.39 27.02 29.44
C THR A 119 29.22 26.37 30.55
N SER A 120 28.83 25.21 31.08
CA SER A 120 29.54 24.56 32.18
C SER A 120 30.75 23.76 31.69
N VAL A 121 31.90 24.37 31.62
CA VAL A 121 33.17 23.73 31.20
C VAL A 121 33.77 23.01 32.40
N PRO A 122 34.22 21.73 32.27
CA PRO A 122 34.91 21.06 33.35
C PRO A 122 36.14 21.81 33.82
N LYS A 123 36.46 21.75 35.14
CA LYS A 123 37.65 22.35 35.72
C LYS A 123 37.81 23.89 35.44
N SER A 124 36.70 24.63 35.46
CA SER A 124 36.67 26.08 35.27
C SER A 124 37.16 26.89 36.46
N GLU A 125 37.31 26.23 37.65
CA GLU A 125 37.72 26.85 38.91
C GLU A 125 36.83 28.03 39.31
N GLY A 126 35.54 27.97 38.93
CA GLY A 126 34.57 29.02 39.16
C GLY A 126 34.70 30.25 38.22
N ALA A 127 35.55 30.20 37.26
CA ALA A 127 35.65 31.23 36.24
C ALA A 127 34.58 31.07 35.15
N ASP A 128 34.11 32.17 34.59
CA ASP A 128 33.29 32.16 33.36
C ASP A 128 34.25 31.99 32.16
N ILE A 129 34.19 30.81 31.54
CA ILE A 129 35.08 30.45 30.45
C ILE A 129 34.41 30.81 29.11
N PRO A 130 35.02 31.72 28.30
CA PRO A 130 34.46 32.04 27.00
C PRO A 130 34.57 30.85 26.04
N ILE A 131 33.43 30.23 25.74
CA ILE A 131 33.36 29.11 24.82
C ILE A 131 32.96 29.56 23.43
N ILE A 132 33.43 28.83 22.40
CA ILE A 132 32.96 29.02 21.01
C ILE A 132 31.73 28.18 20.68
N GLY A 133 31.31 27.29 21.58
CA GLY A 133 30.18 26.41 21.44
C GLY A 133 30.27 25.19 22.31
N GLY A 134 29.28 24.26 22.18
CA GLY A 134 29.28 22.99 22.86
C GLY A 134 29.17 21.84 21.87
N MET A 135 29.75 20.69 22.23
CA MET A 135 29.71 19.46 21.44
C MET A 135 29.25 18.27 22.29
N VAL A 136 28.10 17.71 21.92
CA VAL A 136 27.66 16.39 22.43
C VAL A 136 28.29 15.28 21.59
N ALA A 137 28.74 14.20 22.22
CA ALA A 137 29.45 13.15 21.49
C ALA A 137 28.84 11.77 21.69
N ALA A 138 28.74 11.03 20.58
CA ALA A 138 28.44 9.62 20.57
C ALA A 138 29.69 8.85 20.11
N TRP A 139 30.19 7.98 20.97
CA TRP A 139 31.43 7.22 20.76
C TRP A 139 31.13 5.78 20.36
N ALA A 140 31.95 5.20 19.51
CA ALA A 140 31.85 3.82 19.04
C ALA A 140 32.92 2.93 19.66
N ASP A 141 33.13 3.04 20.99
CA ASP A 141 34.09 2.20 21.74
C ASP A 141 33.78 0.71 21.65
N GLU A 142 32.53 0.39 21.32
CA GLU A 142 32.07 -0.96 21.05
C GLU A 142 31.67 -1.09 19.57
N PRO A 143 32.61 -1.34 18.65
CA PRO A 143 32.34 -1.31 17.20
C PRO A 143 31.31 -2.34 16.74
N SER A 144 31.12 -3.42 17.50
CA SER A 144 30.11 -4.47 17.23
C SER A 144 28.71 -4.07 17.71
N ALA A 145 28.56 -2.97 18.46
CA ALA A 145 27.27 -2.55 18.96
C ALA A 145 26.33 -2.11 17.81
N ARG A 146 25.08 -2.55 17.88
CA ARG A 146 24.08 -2.17 16.89
C ARG A 146 23.80 -0.68 16.94
N PHE A 147 23.92 -0.02 15.79
CA PHE A 147 23.55 1.38 15.64
C PHE A 147 22.03 1.56 15.84
N SER A 148 21.65 2.50 16.67
CA SER A 148 20.25 2.86 16.94
C SER A 148 20.04 4.36 16.73
N PRO A 149 19.50 4.77 15.57
CA PRO A 149 19.22 6.18 15.29
C PRO A 149 18.33 6.84 16.35
N SER A 150 17.31 6.16 16.82
CA SER A 150 16.36 6.69 17.82
C SER A 150 17.05 7.09 19.14
N ARG A 151 18.04 6.31 19.60
CA ARG A 151 18.82 6.61 20.80
C ARG A 151 19.72 7.82 20.61
N LEU A 152 20.38 7.90 19.45
CA LEU A 152 21.20 9.05 19.11
C LEU A 152 20.35 10.32 18.99
N TYR A 153 19.20 10.25 18.31
CA TYR A 153 18.28 11.39 18.20
C TYR A 153 17.72 11.83 19.55
N LYS A 154 17.48 10.89 20.46
CA LYS A 154 17.06 11.21 21.85
C LYS A 154 18.13 12.03 22.57
N LEU A 155 19.40 11.66 22.46
CA LEU A 155 20.52 12.40 23.04
C LEU A 155 20.62 13.80 22.42
N MET A 156 20.62 13.89 21.07
CA MET A 156 20.72 15.17 20.35
C MET A 156 19.57 16.11 20.70
N ARG A 157 18.34 15.57 20.73
CA ARG A 157 17.14 16.35 21.10
C ARG A 157 17.27 16.89 22.53
N ARG A 158 17.65 16.02 23.48
CA ARG A 158 17.82 16.43 24.88
C ARG A 158 18.85 17.54 25.03
N PHE A 159 19.98 17.48 24.29
CA PHE A 159 20.99 18.51 24.29
C PHE A 159 20.48 19.85 23.73
N ALA A 160 19.76 19.81 22.63
CA ALA A 160 19.18 21.00 22.02
C ALA A 160 18.08 21.62 22.92
N ASP A 161 17.24 20.81 23.52
CA ASP A 161 16.14 21.29 24.41
C ASP A 161 16.68 21.91 25.70
N GLN A 162 17.72 21.28 26.29
CA GLN A 162 18.37 21.82 27.50
C GLN A 162 19.11 23.14 27.26
N ASN A 163 19.63 23.31 26.05
CA ASN A 163 20.41 24.49 25.64
C ASN A 163 19.65 25.32 24.59
N ALA A 164 18.32 25.40 24.74
CA ALA A 164 17.42 25.94 23.74
C ALA A 164 17.75 27.38 23.28
N GLU A 165 18.40 28.18 24.13
CA GLU A 165 18.82 29.57 23.80
C GLU A 165 19.92 29.63 22.73
N TYR A 166 20.70 28.56 22.63
CA TYR A 166 21.83 28.47 21.68
C TYR A 166 21.45 27.79 20.35
N PHE A 167 20.26 27.24 20.24
CA PHE A 167 19.75 26.60 19.05
C PHE A 167 18.69 27.47 18.38
N ALA A 168 18.71 27.51 17.06
CA ALA A 168 17.64 28.16 16.30
C ALA A 168 16.31 27.44 16.50
N ALA A 169 15.23 28.19 16.50
CA ALA A 169 13.89 27.64 16.48
C ALA A 169 13.60 26.89 15.16
N ASN A 170 12.64 26.00 15.18
CA ASN A 170 12.19 25.25 14.01
C ASN A 170 10.98 25.94 13.38
N TYR A 171 11.07 26.35 12.12
CA TYR A 171 10.01 27.02 11.36
C TYR A 171 9.32 26.10 10.33
N GLN A 172 9.68 24.83 10.24
CA GLN A 172 9.16 23.91 9.22
C GLN A 172 7.63 23.82 9.24
N ASP A 173 7.03 23.76 10.44
CA ASP A 173 5.58 23.70 10.58
C ASP A 173 4.93 25.04 10.22
N ALA A 174 5.59 26.17 10.47
CA ALA A 174 5.13 27.48 10.04
C ALA A 174 5.12 27.61 8.52
N GLU A 175 6.20 27.20 7.86
CA GLU A 175 6.31 27.18 6.39
C GLU A 175 5.25 26.27 5.77
N LYS A 176 5.08 25.08 6.33
CA LYS A 176 4.07 24.11 5.87
C LYS A 176 2.65 24.66 6.01
N GLU A 177 2.32 25.24 7.14
CA GLU A 177 0.99 25.77 7.40
C GLU A 177 0.69 27.02 6.57
N LEU A 178 1.67 27.91 6.36
CA LEU A 178 1.55 29.04 5.43
C LEU A 178 1.30 28.57 3.99
N ALA A 179 1.99 27.51 3.56
CA ALA A 179 1.80 26.93 2.22
C ALA A 179 0.42 26.24 2.06
N ALA A 180 -0.21 25.82 3.17
CA ALA A 180 -1.52 25.20 3.18
C ALA A 180 -2.68 26.22 3.13
N VAL A 181 -2.43 27.53 3.23
CA VAL A 181 -3.45 28.58 3.13
C VAL A 181 -4.02 28.60 1.71
N PRO A 182 -5.36 28.47 1.54
CA PRO A 182 -5.97 28.48 0.21
C PRO A 182 -5.79 29.82 -0.50
N SER A 183 -5.58 29.78 -1.81
CA SER A 183 -5.36 31.00 -2.63
C SER A 183 -6.67 31.70 -3.01
N ASP A 184 -7.78 30.97 -3.12
CA ASP A 184 -9.09 31.46 -3.61
C ASP A 184 -10.12 31.49 -2.47
N LEU A 185 -9.93 32.44 -1.57
CA LEU A 185 -10.74 32.54 -0.36
C LEU A 185 -12.08 33.23 -0.58
N ALA A 186 -12.08 34.33 -1.34
CA ALA A 186 -13.24 35.25 -1.40
C ALA A 186 -14.47 34.64 -2.05
N SER A 187 -14.30 33.70 -2.99
CA SER A 187 -15.41 33.01 -3.66
C SER A 187 -15.97 31.84 -2.85
N LYS A 188 -15.23 31.36 -1.87
CA LYS A 188 -15.51 30.11 -1.16
C LYS A 188 -15.94 30.29 0.28
N TYR A 189 -15.39 31.28 0.98
CA TYR A 189 -15.54 31.43 2.42
C TYR A 189 -16.11 32.78 2.83
N THR A 190 -16.69 32.85 4.02
CA THR A 190 -17.27 34.07 4.56
C THR A 190 -16.22 35.12 4.91
N PRO A 191 -16.51 36.43 4.73
CA PRO A 191 -15.57 37.50 5.03
C PRO A 191 -15.00 37.48 6.44
N GLU A 192 -15.79 37.06 7.44
CA GLU A 192 -15.41 36.99 8.84
C GLU A 192 -14.38 35.88 9.08
N SER A 193 -14.57 34.70 8.47
CA SER A 193 -13.63 33.59 8.61
C SER A 193 -12.32 33.89 7.87
N ILE A 194 -12.40 34.55 6.72
CA ILE A 194 -11.22 35.02 5.97
C ILE A 194 -10.42 36.06 6.78
N ALA A 195 -11.10 36.97 7.46
CA ALA A 195 -10.42 37.99 8.26
C ALA A 195 -9.60 37.34 9.41
N ARG A 196 -10.18 36.34 10.12
CA ARG A 196 -9.47 35.58 11.16
C ARG A 196 -8.28 34.82 10.60
N LEU A 197 -8.43 34.19 9.45
CA LEU A 197 -7.34 33.48 8.79
C LEU A 197 -6.20 34.44 8.42
N LYS A 198 -6.51 35.61 7.84
CA LYS A 198 -5.51 36.61 7.45
C LYS A 198 -4.80 37.22 8.65
N GLU A 199 -5.47 37.39 9.77
CA GLU A 199 -4.86 37.86 11.02
C GLU A 199 -3.86 36.82 11.55
N ALA A 200 -4.24 35.54 11.58
CA ALA A 200 -3.37 34.46 12.01
C ALA A 200 -2.19 34.24 11.03
N GLU A 201 -2.44 34.34 9.71
CA GLU A 201 -1.39 34.26 8.69
C GLU A 201 -0.37 35.39 8.84
N LYS A 202 -0.85 36.61 9.12
CA LYS A 202 0.00 37.78 9.39
C LYS A 202 0.87 37.56 10.62
N ALA A 203 0.28 37.04 11.70
CA ALA A 203 1.03 36.74 12.94
C ALA A 203 2.19 35.77 12.71
N VAL A 204 1.99 34.74 11.90
CA VAL A 204 3.07 33.77 11.55
C VAL A 204 4.14 34.44 10.66
N LYS A 205 3.75 35.27 9.70
CA LYS A 205 4.69 35.99 8.79
C LYS A 205 5.53 37.06 9.50
N GLU A 206 5.00 37.61 10.60
CA GLU A 206 5.69 38.65 11.39
C GLU A 206 6.61 38.05 12.49
N LEU A 207 6.69 36.72 12.63
CA LEU A 207 7.64 36.07 13.53
C LEU A 207 9.07 36.42 13.13
N ASP A 208 9.91 36.75 14.12
CA ASP A 208 11.34 36.96 13.89
C ASP A 208 11.97 35.63 13.42
N SER A 209 12.61 35.68 12.25
CA SER A 209 13.28 34.52 11.63
C SER A 209 14.51 34.01 12.41
N HIS A 210 14.92 34.71 13.47
CA HIS A 210 16.14 34.43 14.23
C HIS A 210 15.86 34.06 15.69
N LEU A 211 14.61 33.67 16.01
CA LEU A 211 14.29 33.23 17.35
C LEU A 211 15.10 31.99 17.74
N SER A 212 15.48 31.95 19.01
CA SER A 212 16.08 30.73 19.57
C SER A 212 15.01 29.67 19.86
N ARG A 213 15.45 28.42 20.02
CA ARG A 213 14.58 27.29 20.38
C ARG A 213 13.84 27.49 21.72
N SER A 214 14.37 28.32 22.62
CA SER A 214 13.67 28.69 23.85
C SER A 214 12.35 29.44 23.59
N LYS A 215 12.17 29.96 22.37
CA LYS A 215 10.97 30.64 21.89
C LYS A 215 10.11 29.76 20.96
N GLN A 216 10.38 28.47 20.89
CA GLN A 216 9.63 27.55 20.01
C GLN A 216 8.13 27.59 20.30
N GLU A 217 7.74 27.70 21.55
CA GLU A 217 6.31 27.77 21.96
C GLU A 217 5.58 28.97 21.35
N GLU A 218 6.27 30.11 21.13
CA GLU A 218 5.68 31.28 20.47
C GLU A 218 5.36 30.98 19.01
N ILE A 219 6.25 30.25 18.33
CA ILE A 219 6.07 29.81 16.95
C ILE A 219 4.94 28.78 16.88
N ASP A 220 4.98 27.75 17.75
CA ASP A 220 4.01 26.67 17.78
C ASP A 220 2.60 27.20 18.05
N LEU A 221 2.47 28.21 18.92
CA LEU A 221 1.19 28.87 19.19
C LEU A 221 0.68 29.67 18.00
N ALA A 222 1.56 30.40 17.29
CA ALA A 222 1.16 31.15 16.10
C ALA A 222 0.74 30.18 14.98
N VAL A 223 1.46 29.08 14.79
CA VAL A 223 1.15 28.02 13.83
C VAL A 223 -0.18 27.35 14.16
N ALA A 224 -0.40 27.00 15.45
CA ALA A 224 -1.65 26.40 15.90
C ALA A 224 -2.86 27.32 15.64
N ARG A 225 -2.73 28.63 15.87
CA ARG A 225 -3.78 29.61 15.56
C ARG A 225 -4.06 29.72 14.07
N LEU A 226 -3.01 29.69 13.24
CA LEU A 226 -3.18 29.70 11.79
C LEU A 226 -3.89 28.44 11.30
N LYS A 227 -3.47 27.30 11.81
CA LYS A 227 -4.10 26.02 11.51
C LYS A 227 -5.57 26.00 11.95
N GLU A 228 -5.86 26.43 13.19
CA GLU A 228 -7.24 26.55 13.68
C GLU A 228 -8.09 27.46 12.80
N ALA A 229 -7.56 28.65 12.45
CA ALA A 229 -8.29 29.58 11.61
C ALA A 229 -8.53 29.03 10.20
N ARG A 230 -7.60 28.23 9.65
CA ARG A 230 -7.76 27.57 8.35
C ARG A 230 -8.79 26.43 8.39
N GLU A 231 -8.74 25.61 9.43
CA GLU A 231 -9.67 24.48 9.62
C GLU A 231 -11.10 24.95 9.96
N HIS A 232 -11.25 26.14 10.51
CA HIS A 232 -12.55 26.75 10.82
C HIS A 232 -13.00 27.80 9.81
N LEU A 233 -12.48 27.76 8.59
CA LEU A 233 -13.04 28.55 7.50
C LEU A 233 -14.49 28.17 7.27
N GLN A 234 -15.38 29.18 7.27
CA GLN A 234 -16.81 28.97 7.09
C GLN A 234 -17.15 29.12 5.60
N PRO A 235 -17.60 28.08 4.91
CA PRO A 235 -17.99 28.17 3.52
C PRO A 235 -19.19 29.11 3.35
N THR A 236 -19.24 29.79 2.22
CA THR A 236 -20.47 30.47 1.78
C THR A 236 -21.56 29.43 1.49
N PRO A 237 -22.87 29.78 1.56
CA PRO A 237 -23.94 28.83 1.28
C PRO A 237 -23.84 28.13 -0.09
N ASP A 238 -23.29 28.82 -1.10
CA ASP A 238 -23.13 28.24 -2.42
C ASP A 238 -21.92 27.32 -2.50
N TYR A 239 -20.84 27.66 -1.83
CA TYR A 239 -19.67 26.76 -1.73
C TYR A 239 -19.98 25.55 -0.85
N GLN A 240 -20.79 25.68 0.20
CA GLN A 240 -21.25 24.53 1.00
C GLN A 240 -21.98 23.51 0.11
N LYS A 241 -22.86 23.95 -0.79
CA LYS A 241 -23.51 23.04 -1.76
C LYS A 241 -22.51 22.30 -2.64
N VAL A 242 -21.43 22.99 -3.06
CA VAL A 242 -20.35 22.34 -3.84
C VAL A 242 -19.62 21.29 -3.01
N LEU A 243 -19.31 21.61 -1.74
CA LEU A 243 -18.65 20.66 -0.82
C LEU A 243 -19.57 19.46 -0.53
N ASP A 244 -20.85 19.68 -0.29
CA ASP A 244 -21.82 18.62 -0.05
C ASP A 244 -21.93 17.68 -1.27
N ALA A 245 -22.01 18.26 -2.47
CA ALA A 245 -22.03 17.48 -3.71
C ALA A 245 -20.70 16.73 -3.95
N GLN A 246 -19.56 17.32 -3.59
CA GLN A 246 -18.28 16.65 -3.67
C GLN A 246 -18.19 15.49 -2.67
N ALA A 247 -18.59 15.72 -1.42
CA ALA A 247 -18.61 14.67 -0.38
C ALA A 247 -19.53 13.50 -0.78
N GLU A 248 -20.69 13.79 -1.39
CA GLU A 248 -21.59 12.76 -1.92
C GLU A 248 -20.91 11.95 -3.05
N ARG A 249 -20.25 12.60 -3.99
CA ARG A 249 -19.50 11.94 -5.07
C ARG A 249 -18.35 11.07 -4.52
N GLU A 250 -17.62 11.57 -3.54
CA GLU A 250 -16.53 10.82 -2.90
C GLU A 250 -17.05 9.56 -2.20
N LYS A 251 -18.21 9.63 -1.52
CA LYS A 251 -18.87 8.46 -0.96
C LYS A 251 -19.28 7.46 -2.04
N LEU A 252 -19.91 7.94 -3.11
CA LEU A 252 -20.33 7.09 -4.23
C LEU A 252 -19.16 6.48 -5.01
N ALA A 253 -18.00 7.14 -5.03
CA ALA A 253 -16.79 6.65 -5.69
C ALA A 253 -16.10 5.52 -4.92
N LYS A 254 -16.38 5.34 -3.62
CA LYS A 254 -15.78 4.26 -2.82
C LYS A 254 -16.23 2.89 -3.34
N SER A 255 -15.31 1.90 -3.28
CA SER A 255 -15.60 0.53 -3.67
C SER A 255 -16.62 -0.12 -2.74
N LYS A 256 -17.59 -0.81 -3.29
CA LYS A 256 -18.58 -1.64 -2.61
C LYS A 256 -18.41 -3.06 -3.12
N VAL A 257 -17.83 -3.92 -2.28
CA VAL A 257 -17.35 -5.23 -2.71
C VAL A 257 -18.15 -6.33 -2.03
N ILE A 258 -18.59 -7.32 -2.82
CA ILE A 258 -19.06 -8.61 -2.33
C ILE A 258 -17.94 -9.63 -2.50
N SER A 259 -17.55 -10.33 -1.44
CA SER A 259 -16.58 -11.41 -1.47
C SER A 259 -17.26 -12.76 -1.42
N ILE A 260 -16.85 -13.67 -2.31
CA ILE A 260 -17.32 -15.06 -2.38
C ILE A 260 -16.12 -16.01 -2.26
N ASP A 261 -16.18 -16.89 -1.28
CA ASP A 261 -15.19 -17.95 -1.10
C ASP A 261 -15.51 -19.14 -2.03
N ALA A 262 -15.08 -18.99 -3.28
CA ALA A 262 -15.20 -20.03 -4.30
C ALA A 262 -13.98 -20.97 -4.35
N GLY A 263 -13.04 -20.82 -3.42
CA GLY A 263 -11.91 -21.72 -3.24
C GLY A 263 -12.30 -22.96 -2.42
N ARG A 264 -12.93 -22.74 -1.25
CA ARG A 264 -13.38 -23.84 -0.37
C ARG A 264 -14.56 -24.61 -0.96
N LYS A 265 -15.54 -23.91 -1.51
CA LYS A 265 -16.73 -24.49 -2.12
C LYS A 265 -16.81 -24.14 -3.61
N TYR A 266 -17.32 -25.08 -4.43
CA TYR A 266 -17.56 -24.80 -5.85
C TYR A 266 -18.80 -23.91 -6.04
N PHE A 267 -18.65 -22.86 -6.80
CA PHE A 267 -19.72 -22.03 -7.30
C PHE A 267 -19.73 -22.13 -8.84
N SER A 268 -20.85 -22.52 -9.40
CA SER A 268 -21.00 -22.61 -10.85
C SER A 268 -20.97 -21.22 -11.51
N LEU A 269 -20.64 -21.16 -12.79
CA LEU A 269 -20.68 -19.94 -13.58
C LEU A 269 -22.04 -19.23 -13.47
N ASP A 270 -23.14 -20.00 -13.53
CA ASP A 270 -24.50 -19.44 -13.43
C ASP A 270 -24.80 -18.84 -12.04
N GLN A 271 -24.34 -19.49 -10.96
CA GLN A 271 -24.48 -18.93 -9.61
C GLN A 271 -23.71 -17.63 -9.45
N LEU A 272 -22.47 -17.56 -9.97
CA LEU A 272 -21.65 -16.33 -9.94
C LEU A 272 -22.27 -15.23 -10.79
N LYS A 273 -22.84 -15.54 -11.96
CA LYS A 273 -23.56 -14.54 -12.77
C LYS A 273 -24.79 -13.96 -12.06
N ARG A 274 -25.58 -14.79 -11.35
CA ARG A 274 -26.72 -14.28 -10.56
C ARG A 274 -26.27 -13.39 -9.40
N ILE A 275 -25.14 -13.71 -8.76
CA ILE A 275 -24.54 -12.83 -7.75
C ILE A 275 -24.09 -11.49 -8.38
N ILE A 276 -23.52 -11.52 -9.58
CA ILE A 276 -23.15 -10.31 -10.33
C ILE A 276 -24.39 -9.49 -10.71
N ASP A 277 -25.47 -10.15 -11.15
CA ASP A 277 -26.74 -9.45 -11.45
C ASP A 277 -27.27 -8.71 -10.22
N LYS A 278 -27.29 -9.41 -9.07
CA LYS A 278 -27.72 -8.81 -7.81
C LYS A 278 -26.79 -7.70 -7.34
N ALA A 279 -25.47 -7.87 -7.52
CA ALA A 279 -24.49 -6.84 -7.21
C ALA A 279 -24.70 -5.58 -8.05
N SER A 280 -24.93 -5.74 -9.36
CA SER A 280 -25.24 -4.63 -10.28
C SER A 280 -26.54 -3.93 -9.92
N GLU A 281 -27.62 -4.69 -9.67
CA GLU A 281 -28.92 -4.15 -9.22
C GLU A 281 -28.78 -3.29 -7.95
N LEU A 282 -27.99 -3.76 -6.99
CA LEU A 282 -27.81 -3.07 -5.72
C LEU A 282 -26.79 -1.92 -5.76
N GLY A 283 -25.98 -1.82 -6.82
CA GLY A 283 -24.95 -0.78 -6.97
C GLY A 283 -23.60 -1.11 -6.33
N TYR A 284 -23.28 -2.40 -6.18
CA TYR A 284 -21.92 -2.83 -5.88
C TYR A 284 -20.98 -2.48 -7.03
N SER A 285 -19.70 -2.32 -6.73
CA SER A 285 -18.67 -2.01 -7.73
C SER A 285 -17.85 -3.21 -8.15
N ASP A 286 -17.65 -4.20 -7.24
CA ASP A 286 -16.72 -5.29 -7.46
C ASP A 286 -17.20 -6.60 -6.83
N LEU A 287 -16.83 -7.70 -7.47
CA LEU A 287 -16.85 -9.06 -6.94
C LEU A 287 -15.42 -9.49 -6.58
N HIS A 288 -15.13 -9.69 -5.29
CA HIS A 288 -13.94 -10.36 -4.83
C HIS A 288 -14.18 -11.87 -4.85
N LEU A 289 -13.38 -12.60 -5.62
CA LEU A 289 -13.57 -14.03 -5.85
C LEU A 289 -12.31 -14.79 -5.43
N LEU A 290 -12.40 -15.49 -4.29
CA LEU A 290 -11.33 -16.39 -3.87
C LEU A 290 -11.44 -17.67 -4.72
N VAL A 291 -10.50 -17.87 -5.64
CA VAL A 291 -10.41 -19.07 -6.49
C VAL A 291 -9.46 -20.10 -5.92
N GLY A 292 -8.58 -19.68 -4.99
CA GLY A 292 -7.70 -20.51 -4.20
C GLY A 292 -7.76 -20.09 -2.73
N ASN A 293 -8.38 -20.92 -1.90
CA ASN A 293 -8.54 -20.77 -0.45
C ASN A 293 -8.86 -22.15 0.13
N ASP A 294 -7.89 -22.80 0.74
CA ASP A 294 -7.86 -24.24 1.09
C ASP A 294 -8.04 -25.15 -0.14
N GLY A 295 -9.15 -25.07 -0.84
CA GLY A 295 -9.33 -25.65 -2.18
C GLY A 295 -8.79 -24.73 -3.29
N MET A 296 -8.59 -25.29 -4.46
CA MET A 296 -8.19 -24.55 -5.67
C MET A 296 -9.17 -24.87 -6.79
N ARG A 297 -10.09 -23.91 -7.09
CA ARG A 297 -11.26 -24.19 -7.93
C ARG A 297 -11.34 -23.36 -9.21
N PHE A 298 -10.19 -23.01 -9.74
CA PHE A 298 -10.07 -22.42 -11.06
C PHE A 298 -8.82 -22.94 -11.77
N MET A 299 -8.99 -23.49 -12.99
CA MET A 299 -7.93 -24.08 -13.79
C MET A 299 -7.72 -23.29 -15.07
N LEU A 300 -6.47 -22.90 -15.34
CA LEU A 300 -6.06 -22.34 -16.63
C LEU A 300 -5.96 -23.46 -17.68
N ASP A 301 -6.08 -23.09 -18.95
CA ASP A 301 -5.91 -24.06 -20.07
C ASP A 301 -4.48 -24.62 -20.10
N ASP A 302 -3.49 -23.80 -19.84
CA ASP A 302 -2.12 -24.21 -19.61
C ASP A 302 -1.71 -23.97 -18.16
N MET A 303 -1.48 -25.05 -17.41
CA MET A 303 -1.01 -25.05 -16.02
C MET A 303 0.46 -25.44 -15.90
N THR A 304 1.25 -25.42 -16.98
CA THR A 304 2.69 -25.69 -16.94
C THR A 304 3.36 -24.73 -15.95
N VAL A 305 4.14 -25.26 -15.01
CA VAL A 305 4.91 -24.48 -14.04
C VAL A 305 6.40 -24.77 -14.21
N GLU A 306 7.19 -23.71 -14.35
CA GLU A 306 8.64 -23.81 -14.35
C GLU A 306 9.18 -23.30 -13.02
N ALA A 307 9.74 -24.20 -12.22
CA ALA A 307 10.30 -23.87 -10.92
C ALA A 307 11.44 -24.85 -10.59
N ASN A 308 12.42 -24.38 -9.80
CA ASN A 308 13.51 -25.23 -9.29
C ASN A 308 14.36 -25.91 -10.39
N GLY A 309 14.43 -25.32 -11.58
CA GLY A 309 15.10 -25.90 -12.75
C GLY A 309 14.36 -27.12 -13.34
N LYS A 310 13.10 -27.32 -12.98
CA LYS A 310 12.22 -28.39 -13.45
C LYS A 310 10.98 -27.80 -14.10
N THR A 311 10.51 -28.41 -15.16
CA THR A 311 9.21 -28.15 -15.79
C THR A 311 8.21 -29.17 -15.27
N TYR A 312 7.17 -28.71 -14.60
CA TYR A 312 6.00 -29.47 -14.25
C TYR A 312 4.97 -29.26 -15.36
N THR A 313 4.60 -30.33 -16.04
CA THR A 313 3.69 -30.24 -17.20
C THR A 313 2.27 -29.81 -16.79
N SER A 314 1.55 -29.20 -17.71
CA SER A 314 0.17 -28.75 -17.48
C SER A 314 -0.73 -29.87 -16.95
N ASP A 315 -0.64 -31.07 -17.51
CA ASP A 315 -1.48 -32.20 -17.11
C ASP A 315 -1.12 -32.69 -15.70
N GLU A 316 0.19 -32.81 -15.37
CA GLU A 316 0.65 -33.16 -14.03
C GLU A 316 0.15 -32.17 -12.98
N VAL A 317 0.26 -30.86 -13.25
CA VAL A 317 -0.17 -29.81 -12.32
C VAL A 317 -1.67 -29.80 -12.15
N LYS A 318 -2.44 -29.89 -13.25
CA LYS A 318 -3.92 -30.00 -13.19
C LYS A 318 -4.38 -31.20 -12.40
N GLU A 319 -3.84 -32.38 -12.71
CA GLU A 319 -4.20 -33.61 -12.01
C GLU A 319 -3.86 -33.52 -10.50
N ALA A 320 -2.69 -32.99 -10.16
CA ALA A 320 -2.25 -32.84 -8.79
C ALA A 320 -3.16 -31.85 -8.00
N ILE A 321 -3.46 -30.69 -8.57
CA ILE A 321 -4.31 -29.67 -7.92
C ILE A 321 -5.75 -30.18 -7.77
N LEU A 322 -6.32 -30.81 -8.82
CA LEU A 322 -7.67 -31.40 -8.73
C LEU A 322 -7.75 -32.50 -7.67
N ALA A 323 -6.71 -33.33 -7.57
CA ALA A 323 -6.65 -34.34 -6.53
C ALA A 323 -6.54 -33.73 -5.12
N GLY A 324 -5.76 -32.66 -4.94
CA GLY A 324 -5.68 -31.91 -3.69
C GLY A 324 -7.01 -31.25 -3.32
N THR A 325 -7.67 -30.62 -4.30
CA THR A 325 -8.98 -29.98 -4.13
C THR A 325 -10.06 -31.01 -3.71
N LYS A 326 -10.05 -32.19 -4.35
CA LYS A 326 -10.94 -33.29 -3.96
C LYS A 326 -10.62 -33.86 -2.58
N ALA A 327 -9.35 -33.91 -2.21
CA ALA A 327 -8.94 -34.36 -0.87
C ALA A 327 -9.41 -33.37 0.22
N TYR A 328 -9.42 -32.06 -0.07
CA TYR A 328 -9.99 -31.07 0.81
C TYR A 328 -11.52 -31.21 0.89
N TYR A 329 -12.21 -31.10 -0.24
CA TYR A 329 -13.64 -31.31 -0.36
C TYR A 329 -14.03 -31.63 -1.81
N ASP A 330 -14.48 -32.84 -2.08
CA ASP A 330 -15.02 -33.26 -3.37
C ASP A 330 -16.47 -32.78 -3.50
N ASP A 331 -16.63 -31.57 -4.09
CA ASP A 331 -17.95 -30.94 -4.18
C ASP A 331 -18.83 -31.68 -5.22
N PRO A 332 -20.03 -32.12 -4.85
CA PRO A 332 -20.91 -32.84 -5.78
C PRO A 332 -21.39 -32.01 -6.97
N ASN A 333 -21.26 -30.67 -6.90
CA ASN A 333 -21.68 -29.75 -7.96
C ASN A 333 -20.57 -29.41 -8.95
N GLY A 334 -19.30 -29.76 -8.66
CA GLY A 334 -18.12 -29.48 -9.47
C GLY A 334 -16.91 -29.12 -8.63
N ASN A 335 -15.72 -29.24 -9.22
CA ASN A 335 -14.48 -29.01 -8.48
C ASN A 335 -13.67 -27.81 -8.95
N ALA A 336 -13.84 -27.36 -10.18
CA ALA A 336 -13.14 -26.18 -10.69
C ALA A 336 -13.88 -25.55 -11.88
N LEU A 337 -13.79 -24.24 -11.99
CA LEU A 337 -14.11 -23.49 -13.19
C LEU A 337 -12.98 -23.68 -14.21
N SER A 338 -13.35 -23.74 -15.49
CA SER A 338 -12.38 -23.68 -16.60
C SER A 338 -11.95 -22.24 -16.87
N GLN A 339 -10.87 -22.07 -17.64
CA GLN A 339 -10.46 -20.74 -18.12
C GLN A 339 -11.56 -20.08 -18.96
N LYS A 340 -12.27 -20.87 -19.79
CA LYS A 340 -13.40 -20.38 -20.57
C LYS A 340 -14.53 -19.85 -19.67
N ASP A 341 -14.86 -20.55 -18.58
CA ASP A 341 -15.89 -20.06 -17.64
C ASP A 341 -15.47 -18.76 -16.99
N MET A 342 -14.20 -18.61 -16.65
CA MET A 342 -13.66 -17.37 -16.05
C MET A 342 -13.60 -16.21 -17.05
N ASP A 343 -13.20 -16.46 -18.31
CA ASP A 343 -13.23 -15.44 -19.36
C ASP A 343 -14.68 -14.95 -19.61
N GLU A 344 -15.65 -15.88 -19.62
CA GLU A 344 -17.07 -15.55 -19.73
C GLU A 344 -17.58 -14.77 -18.50
N LEU A 345 -17.17 -15.15 -17.30
CA LEU A 345 -17.52 -14.44 -16.05
C LEU A 345 -16.99 -13.01 -16.03
N ILE A 346 -15.71 -12.81 -16.43
CA ILE A 346 -15.08 -11.49 -16.49
C ILE A 346 -15.81 -10.60 -17.51
N ALA A 347 -16.09 -11.14 -18.70
CA ALA A 347 -16.85 -10.39 -19.72
C ALA A 347 -18.25 -10.03 -19.25
N TYR A 348 -18.94 -10.98 -18.59
CA TYR A 348 -20.28 -10.76 -18.04
C TYR A 348 -20.28 -9.69 -16.95
N ALA A 349 -19.36 -9.79 -15.98
CA ALA A 349 -19.20 -8.81 -14.90
C ALA A 349 -18.94 -7.40 -15.45
N LYS A 350 -18.01 -7.30 -16.41
CA LYS A 350 -17.70 -6.03 -17.10
C LYS A 350 -18.95 -5.44 -17.79
N GLY A 351 -19.76 -6.30 -18.47
CA GLY A 351 -21.00 -5.89 -19.12
C GLY A 351 -22.05 -5.37 -18.12
N LYS A 352 -21.98 -5.79 -16.86
CA LYS A 352 -22.83 -5.33 -15.75
C LYS A 352 -22.22 -4.19 -14.94
N GLY A 353 -21.05 -3.68 -15.32
CA GLY A 353 -20.34 -2.63 -14.58
C GLY A 353 -19.70 -3.10 -13.28
N ILE A 354 -19.51 -4.41 -13.10
CA ILE A 354 -18.88 -5.02 -11.92
C ILE A 354 -17.44 -5.39 -12.24
N GLY A 355 -16.48 -4.88 -11.42
CA GLY A 355 -15.08 -5.29 -11.45
C GLY A 355 -14.90 -6.68 -10.83
N LEU A 356 -13.84 -7.39 -11.20
CA LEU A 356 -13.42 -8.63 -10.55
C LEU A 356 -12.11 -8.40 -9.80
N ILE A 357 -12.07 -8.87 -8.53
CA ILE A 357 -10.87 -8.92 -7.70
C ILE A 357 -10.59 -10.40 -7.42
N PRO A 358 -9.71 -11.06 -8.21
CA PRO A 358 -9.36 -12.45 -7.96
C PRO A 358 -8.50 -12.57 -6.71
N ALA A 359 -8.67 -13.68 -5.97
CA ALA A 359 -7.84 -14.00 -4.83
C ALA A 359 -7.34 -15.45 -4.90
N LEU A 360 -6.04 -15.60 -4.61
CA LEU A 360 -5.39 -16.88 -4.43
C LEU A 360 -4.52 -16.79 -3.17
N ASN A 361 -4.97 -17.45 -2.11
CA ASN A 361 -4.41 -17.31 -0.78
C ASN A 361 -3.06 -18.03 -0.63
N SER A 362 -2.11 -17.37 0.01
CA SER A 362 -0.77 -17.87 0.33
C SER A 362 -0.10 -16.92 1.35
N PRO A 363 0.75 -17.39 2.28
CA PRO A 363 1.20 -18.78 2.48
C PRO A 363 0.29 -19.64 3.35
N GLY A 364 -0.83 -19.11 3.87
CA GLY A 364 -1.90 -19.84 4.53
C GLY A 364 -2.97 -20.32 3.56
N HIS A 365 -3.92 -21.10 4.04
CA HIS A 365 -5.08 -21.61 3.29
C HIS A 365 -4.73 -22.31 1.96
N MET A 366 -3.70 -23.16 1.99
CA MET A 366 -3.14 -23.82 0.81
C MET A 366 -3.35 -25.35 0.78
N ASP A 367 -4.27 -25.92 1.55
CA ASP A 367 -4.47 -27.38 1.69
C ASP A 367 -4.33 -28.14 0.36
N ALA A 368 -5.12 -27.77 -0.63
CA ALA A 368 -5.11 -28.43 -1.95
C ALA A 368 -3.77 -28.29 -2.66
N LEU A 369 -3.13 -27.14 -2.55
CA LEU A 369 -1.84 -26.88 -3.19
C LEU A 369 -0.70 -27.61 -2.49
N LEU A 370 -0.73 -27.75 -1.17
CA LEU A 370 0.26 -28.52 -0.42
C LEU A 370 0.20 -30.00 -0.80
N VAL A 371 -1.01 -30.57 -0.87
CA VAL A 371 -1.22 -31.95 -1.35
C VAL A 371 -0.77 -32.10 -2.81
N ALA A 372 -1.05 -31.10 -3.64
CA ALA A 372 -0.60 -31.11 -5.04
C ALA A 372 0.92 -31.11 -5.16
N MET A 373 1.64 -30.29 -4.37
CA MET A 373 3.08 -30.26 -4.34
C MET A 373 3.70 -31.59 -3.95
N GLU A 374 3.15 -32.28 -2.94
CA GLU A 374 3.60 -33.62 -2.58
C GLU A 374 3.44 -34.61 -3.73
N LYS A 375 2.31 -34.57 -4.44
CA LYS A 375 2.07 -35.41 -5.63
C LYS A 375 3.03 -35.12 -6.77
N LEU A 376 3.46 -33.87 -6.92
CA LEU A 376 4.46 -33.45 -7.91
C LEU A 376 5.90 -33.76 -7.47
N GLY A 377 6.08 -34.36 -6.29
CA GLY A 377 7.36 -34.81 -5.75
C GLY A 377 8.11 -33.73 -4.95
N ILE A 378 7.50 -32.59 -4.66
CA ILE A 378 8.04 -31.58 -3.75
C ILE A 378 7.89 -32.09 -2.32
N GLN A 379 9.02 -32.25 -1.62
CA GLN A 379 9.05 -32.86 -0.29
C GLN A 379 8.78 -31.85 0.81
N ASN A 380 7.93 -32.22 1.79
CA ASN A 380 7.65 -31.45 3.00
C ASN A 380 7.29 -29.98 2.72
N PRO A 381 6.29 -29.70 1.90
CA PRO A 381 5.92 -28.31 1.56
C PRO A 381 5.22 -27.58 2.72
N GLN A 382 4.78 -28.30 3.76
CA GLN A 382 4.01 -27.79 4.88
C GLN A 382 4.89 -27.24 6.00
N ALA A 383 4.46 -26.14 6.62
CA ALA A 383 5.06 -25.61 7.85
C ALA A 383 4.91 -26.60 9.03
N TYR A 384 5.93 -26.66 9.88
CA TYR A 384 5.96 -27.52 11.05
C TYR A 384 6.28 -26.73 12.33
N PHE A 385 5.36 -26.75 13.29
CA PHE A 385 5.49 -26.12 14.61
C PHE A 385 5.03 -27.11 15.70
N ASP A 386 5.87 -28.05 16.05
CA ASP A 386 5.54 -29.21 16.90
C ASP A 386 4.45 -30.15 16.32
N THR A 387 3.59 -29.62 15.48
CA THR A 387 2.63 -30.34 14.63
C THR A 387 2.75 -29.85 13.20
N LEU A 388 2.44 -30.72 12.25
CA LEU A 388 2.43 -30.38 10.83
C LEU A 388 1.18 -29.55 10.50
N SER A 389 1.36 -28.38 9.90
CA SER A 389 0.25 -27.62 9.34
C SER A 389 -0.27 -28.30 8.08
N LYS A 390 -1.58 -28.35 7.94
CA LYS A 390 -2.23 -28.83 6.70
C LYS A 390 -2.53 -27.70 5.73
N THR A 391 -2.48 -26.46 6.23
CA THR A 391 -2.96 -25.28 5.51
C THR A 391 -1.84 -24.36 5.06
N THR A 392 -0.63 -24.52 5.58
CA THR A 392 0.38 -23.46 5.47
C THR A 392 1.70 -23.96 4.90
N LEU A 393 2.21 -23.16 3.95
CA LEU A 393 3.49 -23.35 3.27
C LEU A 393 4.66 -23.16 4.25
N ASP A 394 5.65 -24.04 4.18
CA ASP A 394 6.92 -23.85 4.85
C ASP A 394 7.75 -22.73 4.19
N LEU A 395 7.96 -21.64 4.93
CA LEU A 395 8.74 -20.50 4.45
C LEU A 395 10.25 -20.76 4.40
N GLU A 396 10.73 -21.89 4.91
CA GLU A 396 12.13 -22.34 4.79
C GLU A 396 12.32 -23.29 3.60
N ASN A 397 11.26 -23.85 3.06
CA ASN A 397 11.33 -24.74 1.91
C ASN A 397 11.37 -23.94 0.59
N GLU A 398 12.59 -23.74 0.07
CA GLU A 398 12.81 -22.96 -1.17
C GLU A 398 12.14 -23.61 -2.40
N GLU A 399 12.07 -24.95 -2.46
CA GLU A 399 11.43 -25.66 -3.57
C GLU A 399 9.94 -25.40 -3.59
N ALA A 400 9.28 -25.52 -2.45
CA ALA A 400 7.85 -25.27 -2.30
C ALA A 400 7.49 -23.79 -2.53
N LYS A 401 8.29 -22.85 -2.00
CA LYS A 401 8.11 -21.42 -2.26
C LYS A 401 8.27 -21.05 -3.73
N SER A 402 9.28 -21.60 -4.39
CA SER A 402 9.55 -21.33 -5.80
C SER A 402 8.38 -21.83 -6.67
N PHE A 403 7.90 -23.03 -6.44
CA PHE A 403 6.72 -23.58 -7.12
C PHE A 403 5.48 -22.71 -6.88
N THR A 404 5.21 -22.37 -5.63
CA THR A 404 4.05 -21.55 -5.26
C THR A 404 4.08 -20.20 -5.94
N LYS A 405 5.22 -19.51 -5.91
CA LYS A 405 5.36 -18.20 -6.58
C LYS A 405 5.20 -18.30 -8.09
N ALA A 406 5.77 -19.33 -8.72
CA ALA A 406 5.62 -19.54 -10.15
C ALA A 406 4.14 -19.80 -10.53
N LEU A 407 3.44 -20.60 -9.74
CA LEU A 407 2.01 -20.86 -9.94
C LEU A 407 1.16 -19.58 -9.75
N ILE A 408 1.36 -18.85 -8.65
CA ILE A 408 0.65 -17.57 -8.40
C ILE A 408 0.95 -16.57 -9.51
N GLY A 409 2.22 -16.47 -9.95
CA GLY A 409 2.64 -15.63 -11.06
C GLY A 409 1.87 -15.93 -12.35
N LYS A 410 1.62 -17.19 -12.62
CA LYS A 410 0.82 -17.63 -13.78
C LYS A 410 -0.63 -17.14 -13.70
N TYR A 411 -1.24 -17.17 -12.52
CA TYR A 411 -2.58 -16.59 -12.33
C TYR A 411 -2.56 -15.07 -12.42
N MET A 412 -1.53 -14.40 -11.89
CA MET A 412 -1.35 -12.97 -12.07
C MET A 412 -1.19 -12.60 -13.55
N ASP A 413 -0.44 -13.38 -14.34
CA ASP A 413 -0.30 -13.20 -15.81
C ASP A 413 -1.66 -13.32 -16.50
N TYR A 414 -2.47 -14.31 -16.11
CA TYR A 414 -3.82 -14.49 -16.67
C TYR A 414 -4.74 -13.30 -16.37
N PHE A 415 -4.70 -12.75 -15.15
CA PHE A 415 -5.57 -11.64 -14.73
C PHE A 415 -5.03 -10.27 -15.14
N ALA A 416 -3.75 -10.15 -15.51
CA ALA A 416 -3.15 -8.90 -15.96
C ALA A 416 -3.91 -8.32 -17.17
N GLY A 417 -4.26 -7.02 -17.10
CA GLY A 417 -5.05 -6.34 -18.11
C GLY A 417 -6.55 -6.69 -18.11
N LYS A 418 -6.97 -7.74 -17.39
CA LYS A 418 -8.39 -8.12 -17.22
C LYS A 418 -8.97 -7.58 -15.91
N THR A 419 -8.17 -7.49 -14.86
CA THR A 419 -8.54 -6.98 -13.54
C THR A 419 -7.57 -5.89 -13.08
N LYS A 420 -7.94 -5.13 -12.04
CA LYS A 420 -7.10 -4.05 -11.50
C LYS A 420 -6.34 -4.45 -10.24
N ILE A 421 -6.90 -5.35 -9.45
CA ILE A 421 -6.42 -5.74 -8.13
C ILE A 421 -6.25 -7.26 -8.13
N PHE A 422 -5.21 -7.74 -7.44
CA PHE A 422 -5.01 -9.16 -7.15
C PHE A 422 -4.75 -9.33 -5.66
N ASN A 423 -5.59 -10.15 -4.99
CA ASN A 423 -5.41 -10.49 -3.58
C ASN A 423 -4.61 -11.79 -3.45
N TYR A 424 -3.46 -11.71 -2.78
CA TYR A 424 -2.59 -12.88 -2.54
C TYR A 424 -2.70 -13.44 -1.11
N GLY A 425 -3.68 -12.96 -0.33
CA GLY A 425 -4.05 -13.52 0.98
C GLY A 425 -3.19 -13.02 2.12
N THR A 426 -2.33 -13.88 2.67
CA THR A 426 -1.46 -13.68 3.83
C THR A 426 -2.14 -13.75 5.20
N ASP A 427 -3.38 -14.20 5.27
CA ASP A 427 -4.10 -14.36 6.53
C ASP A 427 -3.83 -15.72 7.20
N GLU A 428 -4.10 -15.78 8.49
CA GLU A 428 -4.19 -16.96 9.34
C GLU A 428 -3.01 -17.96 9.23
N TYR A 429 -1.77 -17.46 9.21
CA TYR A 429 -0.58 -18.29 9.08
C TYR A 429 -0.53 -19.41 10.14
N ALA A 430 -0.55 -20.67 9.70
CA ALA A 430 -0.43 -21.90 10.51
C ALA A 430 -1.36 -21.95 11.74
N ASN A 431 -2.55 -21.39 11.66
CA ASN A 431 -3.51 -21.39 12.77
C ASN A 431 -3.91 -22.80 13.21
N ASP A 432 -3.97 -23.76 12.29
CA ASP A 432 -4.27 -25.16 12.55
C ASP A 432 -3.18 -25.89 13.37
N ALA A 433 -1.92 -25.50 13.23
CA ALA A 433 -0.77 -26.10 13.90
C ALA A 433 -0.31 -25.35 15.16
N THR A 434 -0.83 -24.16 15.42
CA THR A 434 -0.35 -23.25 16.46
C THR A 434 -1.44 -22.73 17.41
N ASN A 435 -2.61 -23.33 17.45
CA ASN A 435 -3.79 -22.84 18.19
C ASN A 435 -4.11 -21.36 17.86
N ALA A 436 -4.12 -21.02 16.58
CA ALA A 436 -4.35 -19.68 16.06
C ALA A 436 -3.33 -18.62 16.54
N GLN A 437 -2.10 -19.03 16.81
CA GLN A 437 -0.99 -18.16 17.23
C GLN A 437 0.18 -18.16 16.22
N GLY A 438 -0.09 -18.47 14.95
CA GLY A 438 0.94 -18.62 13.91
C GLY A 438 1.87 -17.41 13.79
N TRP A 439 1.33 -16.19 13.87
CA TRP A 439 2.12 -14.96 13.82
C TRP A 439 3.11 -14.82 14.98
N TYR A 440 2.72 -15.24 16.18
CA TYR A 440 3.63 -15.31 17.33
C TYR A 440 4.78 -16.29 17.06
N TYR A 441 4.45 -17.46 16.50
CA TYR A 441 5.44 -18.48 16.17
C TYR A 441 6.41 -18.02 15.09
N LEU A 442 5.96 -17.26 14.07
CA LEU A 442 6.85 -16.63 13.10
C LEU A 442 7.93 -15.79 13.78
N LYS A 443 7.56 -14.97 14.77
CA LYS A 443 8.52 -14.18 15.55
C LYS A 443 9.39 -15.06 16.45
N TYR A 444 8.79 -16.01 17.14
CA TYR A 444 9.50 -16.91 18.05
C TYR A 444 10.60 -17.72 17.35
N TYR A 445 10.31 -18.25 16.16
CA TYR A 445 11.26 -19.00 15.35
C TYR A 445 12.11 -18.11 14.41
N ASN A 446 12.04 -16.79 14.55
CA ASN A 446 12.75 -15.83 13.71
C ASN A 446 12.45 -15.96 12.20
N LEU A 447 11.23 -16.34 11.86
CA LEU A 447 10.74 -16.51 10.49
C LEU A 447 9.98 -15.30 9.95
N TYR A 448 9.69 -14.30 10.80
CA TYR A 448 8.86 -13.15 10.39
C TYR A 448 9.50 -12.32 9.29
N GLY A 449 10.84 -12.22 9.26
CA GLY A 449 11.57 -11.63 8.14
C GLY A 449 11.34 -12.36 6.82
N LYS A 450 11.38 -13.70 6.83
CA LYS A 450 11.11 -14.54 5.65
C LYS A 450 9.66 -14.41 5.17
N PHE A 451 8.72 -14.29 6.11
CA PHE A 451 7.33 -14.03 5.78
C PHE A 451 7.18 -12.68 5.06
N ALA A 452 7.81 -11.61 5.58
CA ALA A 452 7.77 -10.29 4.96
C ALA A 452 8.44 -10.30 3.56
N GLU A 453 9.58 -10.96 3.41
CA GLU A 453 10.24 -11.15 2.10
C GLU A 453 9.33 -11.88 1.11
N TYR A 454 8.64 -12.94 1.56
CA TYR A 454 7.71 -13.69 0.74
C TYR A 454 6.52 -12.81 0.30
N ALA A 455 5.84 -12.15 1.25
CA ALA A 455 4.72 -11.26 0.97
C ALA A 455 5.12 -10.10 0.03
N ASN A 456 6.28 -9.48 0.27
CA ASN A 456 6.82 -8.43 -0.59
C ASN A 456 7.15 -8.95 -2.01
N SER A 457 7.62 -10.19 -2.13
CA SER A 457 7.86 -10.78 -3.45
C SER A 457 6.58 -10.95 -4.25
N LEU A 458 5.47 -11.35 -3.62
CA LEU A 458 4.16 -11.45 -4.27
C LEU A 458 3.61 -10.06 -4.64
N ALA A 459 3.78 -9.07 -3.77
CA ALA A 459 3.40 -7.69 -4.07
C ALA A 459 4.18 -7.14 -5.28
N ALA A 460 5.48 -7.37 -5.35
CA ALA A 460 6.30 -6.99 -6.49
C ALA A 460 5.84 -7.67 -7.79
N MET A 461 5.59 -8.98 -7.75
CA MET A 461 5.09 -9.75 -8.89
C MET A 461 3.74 -9.22 -9.43
N ALA A 462 2.84 -8.79 -8.54
CA ALA A 462 1.58 -8.17 -8.95
C ALA A 462 1.82 -6.82 -9.63
N LYS A 463 2.68 -5.96 -9.04
CA LYS A 463 3.02 -4.64 -9.60
C LYS A 463 3.71 -4.71 -10.95
N GLU A 464 4.62 -5.66 -11.14
CA GLU A 464 5.28 -5.91 -12.43
C GLU A 464 4.30 -6.21 -13.57
N ARG A 465 3.12 -6.73 -13.23
CA ARG A 465 2.03 -7.06 -14.14
C ARG A 465 0.94 -5.98 -14.22
N GLY A 466 1.18 -4.81 -13.61
CA GLY A 466 0.22 -3.71 -13.59
C GLY A 466 -1.00 -3.97 -12.69
N LEU A 467 -0.92 -4.93 -11.76
CA LEU A 467 -1.95 -5.24 -10.79
C LEU A 467 -1.66 -4.52 -9.47
N GLN A 468 -2.68 -3.94 -8.84
CA GLN A 468 -2.60 -3.46 -7.47
C GLN A 468 -2.54 -4.66 -6.52
N PRO A 469 -1.45 -4.85 -5.76
CA PRO A 469 -1.39 -5.91 -4.76
C PRO A 469 -2.37 -5.64 -3.62
N MET A 470 -3.09 -6.66 -3.17
CA MET A 470 -3.95 -6.63 -2.00
C MET A 470 -3.66 -7.84 -1.13
N ALA A 471 -3.77 -7.65 0.19
CA ALA A 471 -3.58 -8.69 1.18
C ALA A 471 -4.45 -8.46 2.42
N PHE A 472 -4.74 -9.50 3.18
CA PHE A 472 -5.41 -9.39 4.47
C PHE A 472 -4.45 -8.85 5.54
N ASN A 473 -4.99 -8.18 6.58
CA ASN A 473 -4.18 -7.39 7.50
C ASN A 473 -3.41 -8.17 8.56
N ASP A 474 -3.78 -9.38 8.86
CA ASP A 474 -3.31 -10.08 10.07
C ASP A 474 -1.84 -10.52 10.02
N GLY A 475 -1.20 -10.46 8.85
CA GLY A 475 0.26 -10.65 8.70
C GLY A 475 1.10 -9.38 8.80
N PHE A 476 0.50 -8.20 8.77
CA PHE A 476 1.22 -6.92 8.63
C PHE A 476 1.47 -6.24 9.97
N TYR A 477 2.74 -6.06 10.35
CA TYR A 477 3.19 -5.32 11.54
C TYR A 477 2.50 -5.75 12.84
N TYR A 478 2.72 -6.97 13.21
CA TYR A 478 2.23 -7.51 14.48
C TYR A 478 2.53 -6.60 15.67
N GLU A 479 1.52 -6.27 16.49
CA GLU A 479 1.59 -5.43 17.69
C GLU A 479 2.12 -4.00 17.46
N ASP A 480 1.81 -3.36 16.35
CA ASP A 480 2.28 -1.99 16.03
C ASP A 480 3.80 -1.84 16.12
N LYS A 481 4.57 -2.83 15.64
CA LYS A 481 6.03 -2.87 15.73
C LYS A 481 6.71 -2.89 14.37
N ASP A 482 7.83 -2.17 14.24
CA ASP A 482 8.67 -2.09 13.05
C ASP A 482 9.75 -3.19 13.03
N ASP A 483 9.37 -4.45 13.25
CA ASP A 483 10.32 -5.57 13.24
C ASP A 483 10.74 -5.96 11.82
N VAL A 484 9.90 -5.65 10.83
CA VAL A 484 10.07 -5.94 9.40
C VAL A 484 9.49 -4.78 8.57
N GLU A 485 9.79 -4.74 7.28
CA GLU A 485 9.20 -3.77 6.36
C GLU A 485 8.38 -4.49 5.28
N PHE A 486 7.15 -4.04 5.08
CA PHE A 486 6.28 -4.49 3.99
C PHE A 486 6.15 -3.41 2.91
N ASP A 487 5.85 -3.86 1.70
CA ASP A 487 5.62 -2.99 0.55
C ASP A 487 4.42 -2.07 0.81
N LYS A 488 4.63 -0.76 0.72
CA LYS A 488 3.62 0.27 1.06
C LYS A 488 2.50 0.39 0.05
N ASP A 489 2.70 -0.15 -1.15
CA ASP A 489 1.69 -0.12 -2.19
C ASP A 489 0.61 -1.21 -2.00
N VAL A 490 0.76 -2.10 -1.02
CA VAL A 490 -0.24 -3.13 -0.74
C VAL A 490 -1.53 -2.50 -0.19
N LEU A 491 -2.65 -2.76 -0.86
CA LEU A 491 -3.98 -2.44 -0.34
C LEU A 491 -4.33 -3.44 0.77
N ILE A 492 -4.52 -2.94 1.98
CA ILE A 492 -4.82 -3.78 3.13
C ILE A 492 -6.32 -4.06 3.22
N SER A 493 -6.70 -5.32 3.05
CA SER A 493 -8.03 -5.82 3.39
C SER A 493 -8.12 -6.01 4.90
N TYR A 494 -8.64 -5.00 5.60
CA TYR A 494 -8.63 -4.98 7.06
C TYR A 494 -9.89 -5.65 7.63
N TRP A 495 -9.75 -6.90 8.13
CA TRP A 495 -10.88 -7.71 8.57
C TRP A 495 -10.95 -7.92 10.08
N SER A 496 -9.82 -7.99 10.77
CA SER A 496 -9.74 -8.36 12.18
C SER A 496 -8.77 -7.49 12.96
N LYS A 497 -9.07 -7.31 14.24
CA LYS A 497 -8.18 -6.68 15.23
C LYS A 497 -7.32 -7.68 16.01
N GLY A 498 -7.50 -8.96 15.74
CA GLY A 498 -6.88 -10.06 16.47
C GLY A 498 -7.88 -10.86 17.32
N TRP A 499 -7.41 -11.92 17.94
CA TRP A 499 -8.19 -12.88 18.72
C TRP A 499 -7.33 -13.49 19.84
N TRP A 500 -7.98 -13.90 20.94
CA TRP A 500 -7.34 -14.58 22.09
C TRP A 500 -6.05 -13.94 22.62
N GLY A 501 -6.00 -12.61 22.70
CA GLY A 501 -4.81 -11.87 23.14
C GLY A 501 -3.75 -11.69 22.04
N TYR A 502 -4.04 -12.09 20.82
CA TYR A 502 -3.25 -11.90 19.65
C TYR A 502 -3.53 -10.50 19.06
N ASN A 503 -2.57 -9.58 19.19
CA ASN A 503 -2.73 -8.21 18.80
C ASN A 503 -2.16 -7.98 17.39
N LEU A 504 -3.02 -7.69 16.44
CA LEU A 504 -2.65 -7.24 15.10
C LEU A 504 -2.35 -5.74 15.10
N ALA A 505 -1.68 -5.28 14.06
CA ALA A 505 -1.44 -3.86 13.90
C ALA A 505 -2.74 -3.07 13.82
N SER A 506 -2.80 -1.95 14.55
CA SER A 506 -3.95 -1.06 14.50
C SER A 506 -4.08 -0.38 13.14
N PRO A 507 -5.30 -0.03 12.70
CA PRO A 507 -5.47 0.71 11.45
C PRO A 507 -4.79 2.08 11.50
N GLN A 508 -4.72 2.73 12.67
CA GLN A 508 -4.00 3.99 12.86
C GLN A 508 -2.49 3.83 12.60
N TYR A 509 -1.90 2.74 13.11
CA TYR A 509 -0.49 2.45 12.88
C TYR A 509 -0.21 2.19 11.40
N LEU A 510 -1.00 1.35 10.73
CA LEU A 510 -0.86 1.09 9.31
C LEU A 510 -1.08 2.36 8.46
N ALA A 511 -2.08 3.19 8.81
CA ALA A 511 -2.29 4.48 8.14
C ALA A 511 -1.09 5.43 8.30
N SER A 512 -0.47 5.47 9.49
CA SER A 512 0.73 6.27 9.73
C SER A 512 1.93 5.83 8.87
N LYS A 513 1.94 4.57 8.42
CA LYS A 513 2.91 4.03 7.48
C LYS A 513 2.56 4.27 6.00
N GLY A 514 1.39 4.84 5.73
CA GLY A 514 0.94 5.21 4.38
C GLY A 514 0.05 4.19 3.67
N TYR A 515 -0.41 3.12 4.37
CA TYR A 515 -1.31 2.13 3.78
C TYR A 515 -2.72 2.67 3.59
N LYS A 516 -3.37 2.18 2.54
CA LYS A 516 -4.80 2.35 2.28
C LYS A 516 -5.54 1.08 2.64
N PHE A 517 -6.84 1.20 2.96
CA PHE A 517 -7.66 0.09 3.42
C PHE A 517 -8.85 -0.17 2.51
N LEU A 518 -9.11 -1.44 2.24
CA LEU A 518 -10.45 -1.94 1.96
C LEU A 518 -11.01 -2.45 3.30
N ASN A 519 -12.08 -1.84 3.79
CA ASN A 519 -12.71 -2.24 5.05
C ASN A 519 -13.46 -3.56 4.87
N THR A 520 -12.91 -4.62 5.42
CA THR A 520 -13.43 -5.99 5.31
C THR A 520 -13.97 -6.47 6.66
N ASN A 521 -14.48 -5.57 7.47
CA ASN A 521 -14.83 -5.79 8.87
C ASN A 521 -15.53 -7.13 9.09
N GLY A 522 -14.94 -7.98 9.95
CA GLY A 522 -15.47 -9.32 10.26
C GLY A 522 -16.88 -9.34 10.87
N ASP A 523 -17.40 -8.19 11.30
CA ASP A 523 -18.78 -8.09 11.76
C ASP A 523 -19.80 -8.37 10.64
N TRP A 524 -19.43 -8.16 9.37
CA TRP A 524 -20.30 -8.38 8.21
C TRP A 524 -20.14 -9.76 7.55
N TYR A 525 -19.42 -10.69 8.20
CA TYR A 525 -19.16 -12.00 7.65
C TYR A 525 -20.36 -12.93 7.82
N TYR A 526 -20.70 -13.64 6.74
CA TYR A 526 -21.60 -14.76 6.75
C TYR A 526 -20.87 -16.03 6.29
N ILE A 527 -20.87 -17.05 7.14
CA ILE A 527 -20.36 -18.39 6.82
C ILE A 527 -21.55 -19.24 6.38
N LEU A 528 -21.54 -19.73 5.15
CA LEU A 528 -22.62 -20.54 4.58
C LEU A 528 -22.97 -21.70 5.51
N GLY A 529 -24.27 -21.80 5.87
CA GLY A 529 -24.79 -22.83 6.73
C GLY A 529 -24.44 -22.73 8.22
N GLN A 530 -23.77 -21.64 8.64
CA GLN A 530 -23.48 -21.37 10.04
C GLN A 530 -24.76 -21.05 10.82
N LYS A 531 -24.88 -21.63 12.02
CA LYS A 531 -26.00 -21.42 12.92
C LYS A 531 -25.57 -20.72 14.20
N PRO A 532 -26.50 -20.10 14.96
CA PRO A 532 -26.17 -19.42 16.22
C PRO A 532 -25.44 -20.29 17.24
N GLU A 533 -25.79 -21.57 17.32
CA GLU A 533 -25.16 -22.53 18.21
C GLU A 533 -23.71 -22.87 17.85
N ASP A 534 -23.32 -22.65 16.61
CA ASP A 534 -21.96 -22.92 16.11
C ASP A 534 -20.99 -21.75 16.36
N GLY A 535 -21.47 -20.61 16.83
CA GLY A 535 -20.64 -19.43 17.12
C GLY A 535 -20.96 -18.21 16.24
N GLY A 536 -19.94 -17.37 15.94
CA GLY A 536 -20.11 -16.19 15.09
C GLY A 536 -20.27 -16.51 13.60
N GLY A 537 -20.56 -15.50 12.78
CA GLY A 537 -20.64 -15.64 11.32
C GLY A 537 -21.95 -16.23 10.80
N PHE A 538 -23.02 -16.36 11.59
CA PHE A 538 -24.32 -16.74 11.08
C PHE A 538 -25.09 -15.55 10.50
N LEU A 539 -25.99 -15.82 9.54
CA LEU A 539 -26.65 -14.80 8.74
C LEU A 539 -27.30 -13.67 9.57
N GLN A 540 -28.14 -14.03 10.58
CA GLN A 540 -28.84 -13.00 11.35
C GLN A 540 -27.89 -12.04 12.06
N LYS A 541 -26.76 -12.54 12.57
CA LYS A 541 -25.74 -11.66 13.20
C LYS A 541 -25.08 -10.73 12.18
N ALA A 542 -24.78 -11.25 10.98
CA ALA A 542 -24.23 -10.42 9.91
C ALA A 542 -25.22 -9.32 9.50
N LEU A 543 -26.51 -9.66 9.34
CA LEU A 543 -27.59 -8.69 9.06
C LEU A 543 -27.70 -7.62 10.14
N ASP A 544 -27.74 -8.00 11.41
CA ASP A 544 -27.81 -7.04 12.53
C ASP A 544 -26.59 -6.10 12.57
N ASN A 545 -25.42 -6.61 12.18
CA ASN A 545 -24.19 -5.85 12.18
C ASN A 545 -24.07 -4.90 10.99
N THR A 546 -24.73 -5.14 9.87
CA THR A 546 -24.78 -4.18 8.76
C THR A 546 -25.43 -2.86 9.19
N GLU A 547 -26.38 -2.91 10.14
CA GLU A 547 -27.02 -1.72 10.72
C GLU A 547 -26.14 -1.03 11.77
N LYS A 548 -25.41 -1.82 12.57
CA LYS A 548 -24.67 -1.33 13.75
C LYS A 548 -23.26 -0.83 13.43
N THR A 549 -22.65 -1.34 12.40
CA THR A 549 -21.25 -1.06 12.04
C THR A 549 -21.21 -0.22 10.78
N PRO A 550 -20.87 1.08 10.88
CA PRO A 550 -20.82 1.99 9.72
C PRO A 550 -19.84 1.54 8.64
N PHE A 551 -20.12 1.92 7.40
CA PHE A 551 -19.36 1.56 6.19
C PHE A 551 -17.84 1.74 6.32
N ASN A 552 -17.38 2.84 6.89
CA ASN A 552 -15.95 3.14 7.03
C ASN A 552 -15.34 2.69 8.36
N GLN A 553 -16.12 2.04 9.24
CA GLN A 553 -15.61 1.63 10.53
C GLN A 553 -14.77 0.35 10.42
N LEU A 554 -13.45 0.50 10.48
CA LEU A 554 -12.51 -0.63 10.56
C LEU A 554 -12.60 -1.32 11.93
N ALA A 555 -12.40 -2.63 11.95
CA ALA A 555 -12.20 -3.36 13.19
C ALA A 555 -11.08 -2.70 14.02
N SER A 556 -11.17 -2.61 15.33
CA SER A 556 -10.28 -1.89 16.24
C SER A 556 -10.39 -0.36 16.30
N THR A 557 -11.14 0.28 15.45
CA THR A 557 -11.41 1.69 15.65
C THR A 557 -12.49 1.85 16.73
N LYS A 558 -12.11 2.49 17.84
CA LYS A 558 -13.07 2.81 18.92
C LYS A 558 -13.98 3.97 18.54
N TYR A 559 -13.58 4.75 17.52
CA TYR A 559 -14.26 5.97 17.11
C TYR A 559 -14.43 5.96 15.59
N PRO A 560 -15.66 5.97 15.08
CA PRO A 560 -15.95 6.08 13.65
C PRO A 560 -15.47 7.41 13.03
N GLU A 561 -15.08 8.37 13.85
CA GLU A 561 -14.69 9.73 13.48
C GLU A 561 -13.20 9.85 13.07
N VAL A 562 -12.40 8.80 13.22
CA VAL A 562 -11.02 8.83 12.74
C VAL A 562 -11.04 8.66 11.23
N ASP A 563 -10.67 9.70 10.51
CA ASP A 563 -10.54 9.70 9.06
C ASP A 563 -9.35 8.80 8.66
N LEU A 564 -9.66 7.54 8.38
CA LEU A 564 -8.70 6.55 7.89
C LEU A 564 -8.83 6.44 6.37
N PRO A 565 -7.73 6.21 5.64
CA PRO A 565 -7.71 6.19 4.17
C PRO A 565 -8.37 4.91 3.61
N THR A 566 -9.68 4.77 3.81
CA THR A 566 -10.49 3.66 3.29
C THR A 566 -10.88 3.92 1.85
N VAL A 567 -10.58 2.96 0.94
CA VAL A 567 -10.98 3.03 -0.46
C VAL A 567 -12.39 2.48 -0.71
N GLY A 568 -12.96 1.78 0.27
CA GLY A 568 -14.29 1.17 0.21
C GLY A 568 -14.49 0.13 1.28
N SER A 569 -15.57 -0.67 1.15
CA SER A 569 -15.90 -1.73 2.10
C SER A 569 -16.33 -3.01 1.40
N MET A 570 -16.09 -4.13 2.06
CA MET A 570 -16.33 -5.48 1.55
C MET A 570 -17.10 -6.32 2.58
N ILE A 571 -18.25 -6.84 2.19
CA ILE A 571 -18.93 -7.93 2.90
C ILE A 571 -18.44 -9.27 2.36
N ALA A 572 -18.42 -10.32 3.17
CA ALA A 572 -17.89 -11.61 2.75
C ALA A 572 -18.81 -12.78 3.07
N ILE A 573 -18.92 -13.68 2.10
CA ILE A 573 -19.58 -14.98 2.19
C ILE A 573 -18.47 -16.03 2.21
N TRP A 574 -18.26 -16.63 3.36
CA TRP A 574 -17.24 -17.65 3.58
C TRP A 574 -17.83 -19.06 3.43
N ALA A 575 -17.02 -19.98 2.99
CA ALA A 575 -17.39 -21.37 2.78
C ALA A 575 -16.60 -22.33 3.69
N ASP A 576 -16.38 -21.94 4.95
CA ASP A 576 -15.70 -22.77 5.97
C ASP A 576 -16.37 -24.14 6.15
N ARG A 577 -17.63 -24.23 5.76
CA ARG A 577 -18.42 -25.47 5.68
C ARG A 577 -18.73 -25.78 4.22
N PRO A 578 -17.76 -26.27 3.44
CA PRO A 578 -17.93 -26.43 1.99
C PRO A 578 -19.11 -27.36 1.62
N GLN A 579 -19.49 -28.28 2.51
CA GLN A 579 -20.65 -29.16 2.37
C GLN A 579 -22.00 -28.47 2.60
N ALA A 580 -22.01 -27.22 3.11
CA ALA A 580 -23.27 -26.51 3.32
C ALA A 580 -23.99 -26.27 1.99
N GLU A 581 -25.30 -26.29 2.01
CA GLU A 581 -26.14 -26.02 0.86
C GLU A 581 -25.92 -24.55 0.40
N TYR A 582 -25.84 -24.32 -0.91
CA TYR A 582 -25.89 -23.01 -1.50
C TYR A 582 -27.30 -22.43 -1.37
N LYS A 583 -27.42 -21.29 -0.70
CA LYS A 583 -28.68 -20.60 -0.51
C LYS A 583 -28.54 -19.17 -1.02
N GLU A 584 -29.00 -18.98 -2.23
CA GLU A 584 -28.90 -17.69 -2.95
C GLU A 584 -29.64 -16.58 -2.21
N GLU A 585 -30.79 -16.87 -1.67
CA GLU A 585 -31.63 -15.89 -0.96
C GLU A 585 -30.92 -15.34 0.28
N GLU A 586 -30.17 -16.16 1.01
CA GLU A 586 -29.42 -15.72 2.19
C GLU A 586 -28.28 -14.76 1.80
N ILE A 587 -27.59 -15.04 0.69
CA ILE A 587 -26.55 -14.15 0.13
C ILE A 587 -27.16 -12.81 -0.30
N PHE A 588 -28.25 -12.87 -1.07
CA PHE A 588 -28.94 -11.69 -1.56
C PHE A 588 -29.54 -10.83 -0.44
N GLN A 589 -30.04 -11.47 0.63
CA GLN A 589 -30.52 -10.78 1.82
C GLN A 589 -29.41 -9.97 2.48
N LEU A 590 -28.22 -10.54 2.66
CA LEU A 590 -27.08 -9.83 3.24
C LEU A 590 -26.60 -8.69 2.34
N MET A 591 -26.48 -8.94 1.03
CA MET A 591 -26.11 -7.91 0.06
C MET A 591 -27.09 -6.72 0.10
N THR A 592 -28.40 -7.01 0.13
CA THR A 592 -29.46 -5.99 0.19
C THR A 592 -29.40 -5.20 1.49
N ALA A 593 -29.31 -5.87 2.64
CA ALA A 593 -29.22 -5.23 3.95
C ALA A 593 -27.99 -4.30 4.04
N PHE A 594 -26.83 -4.72 3.53
CA PHE A 594 -25.64 -3.88 3.52
C PHE A 594 -25.81 -2.63 2.66
N ALA A 595 -26.40 -2.75 1.47
CA ALA A 595 -26.67 -1.61 0.59
C ALA A 595 -27.72 -0.67 1.20
N ASP A 596 -28.76 -1.20 1.85
CA ASP A 596 -29.84 -0.42 2.44
C ASP A 596 -29.43 0.32 3.71
N HIS A 597 -28.51 -0.24 4.52
CA HIS A 597 -27.98 0.43 5.69
C HIS A 597 -26.87 1.45 5.36
N ASN A 598 -26.28 1.36 4.16
CA ASN A 598 -25.22 2.27 3.72
C ASN A 598 -25.61 3.07 2.46
N LYS A 599 -26.86 3.55 2.41
CA LYS A 599 -27.50 4.18 1.24
C LYS A 599 -26.71 5.35 0.63
N ASP A 600 -25.96 6.10 1.42
CA ASP A 600 -25.18 7.23 0.97
C ASP A 600 -23.89 6.84 0.21
N TYR A 601 -23.46 5.57 0.32
CA TYR A 601 -22.33 5.02 -0.44
C TYR A 601 -22.77 4.29 -1.71
N PHE A 602 -24.03 3.90 -1.82
CA PHE A 602 -24.56 3.16 -2.96
C PHE A 602 -25.31 4.07 -3.90
N LYS A 603 -25.14 3.87 -5.21
CA LYS A 603 -25.95 4.55 -6.21
C LYS A 603 -27.42 4.14 -6.11
N ALA A 604 -28.30 5.03 -6.47
CA ALA A 604 -29.71 4.73 -6.62
C ALA A 604 -29.94 3.62 -7.67
N ASN A 605 -31.03 2.91 -7.58
CA ASN A 605 -31.43 1.95 -8.60
C ASN A 605 -32.07 2.69 -9.79
N TYR A 606 -31.36 2.73 -10.92
CA TYR A 606 -31.84 3.34 -12.17
C TYR A 606 -32.54 2.35 -13.11
N GLY A 607 -32.70 1.09 -12.69
CA GLY A 607 -33.40 0.07 -13.48
C GLY A 607 -34.76 0.56 -14.06
N PRO A 608 -35.67 1.17 -13.26
CA PRO A 608 -36.92 1.69 -13.75
C PRO A 608 -36.76 2.77 -14.85
N ILE A 609 -35.76 3.65 -14.76
CA ILE A 609 -35.45 4.63 -15.79
C ILE A 609 -34.94 3.96 -17.07
N GLN A 610 -34.02 3.02 -16.94
CA GLN A 610 -33.45 2.28 -18.06
C GLN A 610 -34.52 1.46 -18.80
N GLU A 611 -35.44 0.85 -18.06
CA GLU A 611 -36.60 0.16 -18.65
C GLU A 611 -37.50 1.11 -19.47
N GLU A 612 -37.75 2.33 -18.97
CA GLU A 612 -38.55 3.29 -19.71
C GLU A 612 -37.78 3.84 -20.92
N ILE A 613 -36.48 4.05 -20.83
CA ILE A 613 -35.64 4.43 -21.98
C ILE A 613 -35.67 3.35 -23.06
N ALA A 614 -35.56 2.07 -22.66
CA ALA A 614 -35.62 0.95 -23.62
C ALA A 614 -36.97 0.82 -24.37
N LYS A 615 -38.03 1.38 -23.83
CA LYS A 615 -39.37 1.40 -24.44
C LYS A 615 -39.56 2.60 -25.34
N ILE A 616 -38.61 3.55 -25.42
CA ILE A 616 -38.74 4.72 -26.29
C ILE A 616 -38.65 4.26 -27.76
N PRO A 617 -39.59 4.69 -28.64
CA PRO A 617 -39.51 4.36 -30.07
C PRO A 617 -38.18 4.81 -30.69
N THR A 618 -37.60 3.96 -31.53
CA THR A 618 -36.35 4.28 -32.24
C THR A 618 -36.51 5.40 -33.26
N ASP A 619 -37.72 5.53 -33.85
CA ASP A 619 -38.06 6.60 -34.75
C ASP A 619 -39.01 7.62 -34.07
N LEU A 620 -38.47 8.75 -33.69
CA LEU A 620 -39.20 9.86 -33.10
C LEU A 620 -39.71 10.88 -34.12
N SER A 621 -39.38 10.74 -35.41
CA SER A 621 -39.80 11.70 -36.47
C SER A 621 -41.28 11.64 -36.76
N ILE A 622 -41.97 10.56 -36.38
CA ILE A 622 -43.40 10.37 -36.55
C ILE A 622 -44.27 11.04 -35.45
N TYR A 623 -43.60 11.68 -34.45
CA TYR A 623 -44.29 12.36 -33.36
C TYR A 623 -44.12 13.88 -33.43
N THR A 624 -45.07 14.61 -32.81
CA THR A 624 -45.00 16.07 -32.80
C THR A 624 -43.77 16.62 -32.10
N PRO A 625 -43.12 17.68 -32.61
CA PRO A 625 -41.89 18.24 -32.03
C PRO A 625 -42.02 18.58 -30.55
N GLU A 626 -43.20 19.05 -30.11
CA GLU A 626 -43.46 19.43 -28.72
C GLU A 626 -43.45 18.18 -27.81
N SER A 627 -44.05 17.06 -28.24
CA SER A 627 -44.06 15.82 -27.46
C SER A 627 -42.70 15.16 -27.39
N VAL A 628 -41.91 15.24 -28.47
CA VAL A 628 -40.50 14.77 -28.50
C VAL A 628 -39.63 15.67 -27.63
N ALA A 629 -39.81 16.99 -27.66
CA ALA A 629 -39.07 17.91 -26.80
C ALA A 629 -39.34 17.64 -25.30
N ALA A 630 -40.61 17.38 -24.93
CA ALA A 630 -40.98 17.02 -23.57
C ALA A 630 -40.31 15.69 -23.12
N LEU A 631 -40.22 14.68 -23.99
CA LEU A 631 -39.53 13.42 -23.72
C LEU A 631 -38.04 13.66 -23.52
N LYS A 632 -37.39 14.41 -24.41
CA LYS A 632 -35.96 14.75 -24.26
C LYS A 632 -35.67 15.51 -22.97
N ALA A 633 -36.51 16.51 -22.64
CA ALA A 633 -36.36 17.25 -21.38
C ALA A 633 -36.45 16.32 -20.15
N ALA A 634 -37.34 15.33 -20.18
CA ALA A 634 -37.44 14.35 -19.11
C ALA A 634 -36.22 13.41 -19.05
N GLN A 635 -35.59 13.09 -20.19
CA GLN A 635 -34.34 12.34 -20.23
C GLN A 635 -33.13 13.15 -19.71
N ASP A 636 -33.04 14.42 -20.13
CA ASP A 636 -31.94 15.34 -19.75
C ASP A 636 -31.96 15.73 -18.27
N GLU A 637 -33.13 15.58 -17.61
CA GLU A 637 -33.26 15.84 -16.15
C GLU A 637 -32.71 14.73 -15.28
N VAL A 638 -32.40 13.56 -15.87
CA VAL A 638 -31.91 12.42 -15.11
C VAL A 638 -30.46 12.68 -14.63
N ASP A 639 -30.28 12.85 -13.31
CA ASP A 639 -28.98 12.83 -12.67
C ASP A 639 -28.58 11.35 -12.35
N TRP A 640 -27.56 10.84 -13.04
CA TRP A 640 -27.06 9.46 -12.92
C TRP A 640 -26.11 9.24 -11.75
N GLU A 641 -25.85 10.27 -10.94
CA GLU A 641 -24.89 10.22 -9.82
C GLU A 641 -25.57 10.43 -8.46
N LEU A 642 -26.87 10.14 -8.35
CA LEU A 642 -27.57 10.20 -7.08
C LEU A 642 -27.31 8.98 -6.23
N SER A 643 -27.21 9.20 -4.91
CA SER A 643 -27.12 8.11 -3.94
C SER A 643 -28.47 7.42 -3.73
N ARG A 644 -28.43 6.21 -3.15
CA ARG A 644 -29.64 5.45 -2.79
C ARG A 644 -30.51 6.16 -1.74
N MET A 645 -29.97 7.14 -1.04
CA MET A 645 -30.73 8.06 -0.18
C MET A 645 -31.79 8.84 -0.96
N LYS A 646 -31.54 9.09 -2.25
CA LYS A 646 -32.44 9.84 -3.15
C LYS A 646 -33.21 8.94 -4.10
N GLN A 647 -33.44 7.65 -3.73
CA GLN A 647 -34.18 6.71 -4.58
C GLN A 647 -35.55 7.24 -4.96
N GLU A 648 -36.27 7.92 -4.05
CA GLU A 648 -37.57 8.51 -4.32
C GLU A 648 -37.53 9.58 -5.43
N GLU A 649 -36.42 10.32 -5.55
CA GLU A 649 -36.21 11.28 -6.64
C GLU A 649 -36.06 10.55 -7.96
N VAL A 650 -35.26 9.47 -7.99
CA VAL A 650 -35.09 8.62 -9.18
C VAL A 650 -36.39 7.97 -9.61
N ASP A 651 -37.21 7.49 -8.66
CA ASP A 651 -38.53 6.90 -8.96
C ASP A 651 -39.50 7.94 -9.55
N LYS A 652 -39.45 9.19 -9.06
CA LYS A 652 -40.23 10.31 -9.63
C LYS A 652 -39.77 10.64 -11.05
N LEU A 653 -38.46 10.63 -11.32
CA LEU A 653 -37.92 10.83 -12.67
C LEU A 653 -38.33 9.70 -13.62
N ALA A 654 -38.31 8.45 -13.16
CA ALA A 654 -38.79 7.30 -13.93
C ALA A 654 -40.28 7.44 -14.29
N ALA A 655 -41.12 7.85 -13.33
CA ALA A 655 -42.56 8.11 -13.57
C ALA A 655 -42.74 9.27 -14.54
N LYS A 656 -41.97 10.35 -14.42
CA LYS A 656 -41.99 11.49 -15.34
C LYS A 656 -41.61 11.10 -16.77
N LEU A 657 -40.53 10.31 -16.92
CA LEU A 657 -40.08 9.79 -18.20
C LEU A 657 -41.13 8.88 -18.83
N LYS A 658 -41.74 7.99 -18.03
CA LYS A 658 -42.85 7.16 -18.48
C LYS A 658 -43.99 7.99 -19.01
N VAL A 659 -44.45 9.01 -18.26
CA VAL A 659 -45.54 9.91 -18.68
C VAL A 659 -45.17 10.66 -19.97
N ALA A 660 -43.93 11.15 -20.09
CA ALA A 660 -43.47 11.83 -21.29
C ALA A 660 -43.45 10.88 -22.51
N ARG A 661 -42.99 9.62 -22.34
CA ARG A 661 -43.03 8.58 -23.38
C ARG A 661 -44.45 8.22 -23.80
N GLU A 662 -45.37 8.03 -22.85
CA GLU A 662 -46.79 7.70 -23.11
C GLU A 662 -47.57 8.84 -23.73
N ASN A 663 -47.12 10.08 -23.54
CA ASN A 663 -47.69 11.28 -24.14
C ASN A 663 -47.07 11.66 -25.50
N LEU A 664 -46.28 10.81 -26.10
CA LEU A 664 -45.84 10.99 -27.48
C LEU A 664 -47.05 11.05 -28.40
N LYS A 665 -47.24 12.18 -29.11
CA LYS A 665 -48.37 12.41 -29.99
C LYS A 665 -47.96 12.17 -31.42
N PRO A 666 -48.54 11.17 -32.12
CA PRO A 666 -48.29 11.02 -33.53
C PRO A 666 -48.71 12.31 -34.31
N ILE A 667 -47.93 12.61 -35.31
CA ILE A 667 -48.30 13.66 -36.25
C ILE A 667 -49.57 13.21 -37.00
N THR A 668 -50.73 13.78 -36.65
CA THR A 668 -51.96 13.48 -37.35
C THR A 668 -52.07 14.44 -38.55
N TYR A 669 -52.02 13.87 -39.73
CA TYR A 669 -52.28 14.60 -40.98
C TYR A 669 -53.81 14.88 -41.11
N ASN A 670 -54.20 16.11 -40.82
CA ASN A 670 -55.53 16.60 -41.18
C ASN A 670 -55.45 17.09 -42.64
N GLY A 671 -55.93 16.31 -43.56
CA GLY A 671 -55.82 16.47 -45.03
C GLY A 671 -56.21 17.80 -45.62
N SER A 672 -55.66 18.90 -45.17
CA SER A 672 -55.90 20.26 -45.68
C SER A 672 -54.56 21.05 -45.86
N ALA A 673 -53.41 20.43 -45.83
CA ALA A 673 -52.18 21.10 -46.26
C ALA A 673 -51.85 20.72 -47.71
N ASP A 674 -51.38 21.69 -48.51
CA ASP A 674 -50.98 21.49 -49.89
C ASP A 674 -50.03 20.28 -50.01
N GLU A 675 -50.36 19.30 -50.86
CA GLU A 675 -49.52 18.10 -51.10
C GLU A 675 -48.05 18.45 -51.43
N GLU A 676 -47.84 19.66 -51.94
CA GLU A 676 -46.48 20.13 -52.26
C GLU A 676 -45.69 20.58 -51.07
N GLU A 677 -46.28 21.07 -49.96
CA GLU A 677 -45.66 21.50 -48.72
C GLU A 677 -45.33 20.25 -47.86
N VAL A 678 -46.19 19.25 -47.91
CA VAL A 678 -45.97 17.96 -47.22
C VAL A 678 -44.89 17.14 -47.94
N ARG A 679 -44.85 17.13 -49.25
CA ARG A 679 -43.76 16.56 -50.03
C ARG A 679 -42.42 17.27 -49.76
N ALA A 680 -42.40 18.60 -49.64
CA ALA A 680 -41.20 19.37 -49.32
C ALA A 680 -40.68 19.10 -47.90
N LEU A 681 -41.53 18.77 -46.94
CA LEU A 681 -41.16 18.45 -45.56
C LEU A 681 -40.71 17.00 -45.38
N VAL A 682 -41.21 16.07 -46.17
CA VAL A 682 -40.91 14.62 -46.05
C VAL A 682 -39.84 14.19 -47.03
N GLU A 683 -39.73 14.77 -48.24
CA GLU A 683 -38.81 14.29 -49.30
C GLU A 683 -37.39 14.83 -49.26
N TYR A 684 -37.07 15.85 -48.43
CA TYR A 684 -35.76 16.50 -48.51
C TYR A 684 -35.01 16.71 -47.19
N LYS A 685 -35.43 16.11 -46.07
CA LYS A 685 -34.57 16.14 -44.85
C LYS A 685 -33.42 15.16 -45.01
N PRO A 686 -32.18 15.64 -44.92
CA PRO A 686 -31.03 14.73 -44.85
C PRO A 686 -31.16 13.86 -43.60
N TYR A 687 -30.74 12.61 -43.68
CA TYR A 687 -30.70 11.68 -42.59
C TYR A 687 -29.27 11.25 -42.32
N LEU A 688 -29.00 10.89 -41.07
CA LEU A 688 -27.68 10.40 -40.68
C LEU A 688 -27.64 8.89 -40.89
N ASP A 689 -26.58 8.43 -41.57
CA ASP A 689 -26.26 7.03 -41.75
C ASP A 689 -24.93 6.71 -41.16
N ILE A 690 -24.78 5.49 -40.60
CA ILE A 690 -23.56 5.03 -39.98
C ILE A 690 -22.87 4.03 -40.94
N GLN A 691 -21.71 4.40 -41.44
CA GLN A 691 -20.91 3.58 -42.29
C GLN A 691 -19.66 3.13 -41.57
N THR A 692 -19.32 1.85 -41.66
CA THR A 692 -18.12 1.32 -41.02
C THR A 692 -17.08 0.92 -42.09
N GLU A 693 -15.84 1.27 -41.83
CA GLU A 693 -14.69 0.90 -42.65
C GLU A 693 -13.73 0.05 -41.80
N GLU A 694 -13.25 -1.04 -42.38
CA GLU A 694 -12.23 -1.85 -41.70
C GLU A 694 -10.87 -1.14 -41.72
N ILE A 695 -10.21 -1.10 -40.57
CA ILE A 695 -8.81 -0.68 -40.47
C ILE A 695 -7.93 -1.92 -40.49
N ALA A 696 -7.05 -2.00 -41.47
CA ALA A 696 -6.09 -3.08 -41.56
C ALA A 696 -5.11 -3.04 -40.37
N PHE A 697 -4.74 -4.19 -39.82
CA PHE A 697 -3.67 -4.27 -38.85
C PHE A 697 -2.30 -4.26 -39.50
N GLU A 698 -1.29 -3.84 -38.78
CA GLU A 698 0.11 -3.92 -39.15
C GLU A 698 0.70 -5.28 -38.74
N THR A 699 1.56 -5.87 -39.55
CA THR A 699 2.36 -7.04 -39.18
C THR A 699 3.74 -6.57 -38.69
N LYS A 700 4.07 -6.84 -37.45
CA LYS A 700 5.37 -6.56 -36.84
C LYS A 700 6.22 -7.82 -36.79
N GLU A 701 7.38 -7.78 -37.39
CA GLU A 701 8.34 -8.88 -37.33
C GLU A 701 9.33 -8.68 -36.19
N VAL A 702 9.47 -9.69 -35.34
CA VAL A 702 10.39 -9.72 -34.21
C VAL A 702 11.33 -10.92 -34.36
N THR A 703 12.62 -10.71 -34.12
CA THR A 703 13.59 -11.80 -34.23
C THR A 703 13.53 -12.72 -33.01
N ASN A 704 13.48 -14.05 -33.27
CA ASN A 704 13.52 -15.06 -32.21
C ASN A 704 14.74 -15.97 -32.38
N PRO A 705 15.72 -15.92 -31.44
CA PRO A 705 16.93 -16.74 -31.51
C PRO A 705 16.70 -18.23 -31.22
N ASN A 706 15.52 -18.62 -30.79
CA ASN A 706 15.17 -20.01 -30.49
C ASN A 706 14.48 -20.71 -31.66
N LEU A 707 14.04 -19.98 -32.70
CA LEU A 707 13.48 -20.52 -33.91
C LEU A 707 14.56 -20.65 -35.01
N GLU A 708 14.49 -21.73 -35.81
CA GLU A 708 15.41 -21.93 -36.92
C GLU A 708 15.34 -20.78 -37.93
N LYS A 709 16.49 -20.40 -38.47
CA LYS A 709 16.63 -19.29 -39.42
C LYS A 709 15.66 -19.41 -40.58
N GLY A 710 14.79 -18.43 -40.72
CA GLY A 710 13.77 -18.38 -41.78
C GLY A 710 12.41 -18.99 -41.38
N GLN A 711 12.29 -19.64 -40.22
CA GLN A 711 10.98 -20.03 -39.72
C GLN A 711 10.21 -18.80 -39.24
N ARG A 712 8.92 -18.80 -39.54
CA ARG A 712 7.98 -17.75 -39.15
C ARG A 712 6.93 -18.34 -38.23
N LYS A 713 6.70 -17.70 -37.11
CA LYS A 713 5.68 -18.12 -36.14
C LYS A 713 4.85 -16.90 -35.76
N VAL A 714 3.55 -16.94 -35.98
CA VAL A 714 2.64 -15.93 -35.51
C VAL A 714 2.45 -16.15 -33.99
N VAL A 715 2.84 -15.15 -33.20
CA VAL A 715 2.72 -15.18 -31.76
C VAL A 715 1.58 -14.30 -31.26
N GLN A 716 1.15 -13.37 -32.09
CA GLN A 716 -0.05 -12.59 -31.89
C GLN A 716 -0.78 -12.44 -33.22
N VAL A 717 -2.01 -12.87 -33.25
CA VAL A 717 -2.86 -12.73 -34.44
C VAL A 717 -3.33 -11.28 -34.55
N GLY A 718 -3.17 -10.68 -35.72
CA GLY A 718 -3.68 -9.35 -36.01
C GLY A 718 -5.21 -9.30 -35.95
N ILE A 719 -5.76 -8.25 -35.37
CA ILE A 719 -7.20 -8.01 -35.38
C ILE A 719 -7.46 -6.70 -36.11
N LYS A 720 -8.33 -6.75 -37.11
CA LYS A 720 -8.73 -5.56 -37.83
C LYS A 720 -9.48 -4.60 -36.87
N GLY A 721 -9.15 -3.33 -36.97
CA GLY A 721 -9.89 -2.27 -36.34
C GLY A 721 -11.13 -1.89 -37.15
N GLU A 722 -11.91 -0.99 -36.64
CA GLU A 722 -13.10 -0.45 -37.27
C GLU A 722 -13.12 1.06 -37.12
N LYS A 723 -13.41 1.74 -38.18
CA LYS A 723 -13.62 3.18 -38.20
C LYS A 723 -15.08 3.43 -38.55
N THR A 724 -15.74 4.16 -37.69
CA THR A 724 -17.13 4.55 -37.88
C THR A 724 -17.20 5.97 -38.45
N ASN A 725 -17.89 6.10 -39.55
CA ASN A 725 -18.17 7.35 -40.23
C ASN A 725 -19.67 7.67 -40.07
N LEU A 726 -19.97 8.80 -39.47
CA LEU A 726 -21.33 9.34 -39.46
C LEU A 726 -21.47 10.22 -40.69
N VAL A 727 -22.34 9.83 -41.59
CA VAL A 727 -22.57 10.50 -42.86
C VAL A 727 -23.98 11.06 -42.88
N GLU A 728 -24.11 12.31 -43.27
CA GLU A 728 -25.38 12.92 -43.59
C GLU A 728 -25.72 12.64 -45.06
N ILE A 729 -26.81 11.94 -45.32
CA ILE A 729 -27.29 11.61 -46.68
C ILE A 729 -28.38 12.56 -47.06
N SER A 730 -28.18 13.25 -48.17
CA SER A 730 -29.20 14.10 -48.77
C SER A 730 -30.33 13.27 -49.36
N ALA A 731 -31.53 13.42 -48.85
CA ALA A 731 -32.71 12.72 -49.40
C ALA A 731 -33.06 13.18 -50.79
N ARG A 732 -32.49 14.30 -51.31
CA ARG A 732 -32.78 14.86 -52.59
C ARG A 732 -32.04 14.17 -53.72
N ASP A 733 -30.81 13.79 -53.56
CA ASP A 733 -29.91 13.28 -54.58
C ASP A 733 -29.01 12.12 -54.12
N GLY A 734 -29.21 11.65 -52.90
CA GLY A 734 -28.39 10.56 -52.32
C GLY A 734 -26.93 10.93 -52.09
N SER A 735 -26.54 12.19 -52.21
CA SER A 735 -25.19 12.63 -51.92
C SER A 735 -24.90 12.51 -50.43
N SER A 736 -23.72 12.09 -50.09
CA SER A 736 -23.29 11.90 -48.73
C SER A 736 -22.24 12.94 -48.31
N LYS A 737 -22.39 13.47 -47.11
CA LYS A 737 -21.39 14.36 -46.49
C LYS A 737 -20.94 13.77 -45.16
N LEU A 738 -19.65 13.59 -45.01
CA LEU A 738 -19.09 13.15 -43.76
C LEU A 738 -19.30 14.20 -42.69
N VAL A 739 -19.98 13.83 -41.58
CA VAL A 739 -20.25 14.70 -40.42
C VAL A 739 -19.18 14.47 -39.37
N GLU A 740 -18.92 13.22 -39.07
CA GLU A 740 -17.93 12.83 -38.06
C GLU A 740 -17.30 11.51 -38.44
N SER A 741 -16.05 11.31 -37.99
CA SER A 741 -15.33 10.09 -38.23
C SER A 741 -14.41 9.78 -37.04
N PHE A 742 -14.57 8.62 -36.47
CA PHE A 742 -13.75 8.18 -35.32
C PHE A 742 -13.44 6.69 -35.40
N VAL A 743 -12.36 6.28 -34.77
CA VAL A 743 -12.00 4.86 -34.66
C VAL A 743 -12.86 4.24 -33.56
N SER A 744 -13.81 3.40 -33.94
CA SER A 744 -14.70 2.69 -33.01
C SER A 744 -14.03 1.46 -32.42
N LYS A 745 -13.01 0.93 -33.11
CA LYS A 745 -12.21 -0.19 -32.64
C LYS A 745 -10.81 -0.07 -33.21
N ASP A 746 -9.81 -0.03 -32.32
CA ASP A 746 -8.40 -0.02 -32.74
C ASP A 746 -7.98 -1.35 -33.36
N ALA A 747 -7.15 -1.27 -34.41
CA ALA A 747 -6.51 -2.46 -34.99
C ALA A 747 -5.40 -2.97 -34.05
N VAL A 748 -5.36 -4.27 -33.82
CA VAL A 748 -4.29 -4.92 -33.08
C VAL A 748 -3.28 -5.49 -34.06
N ALA A 749 -2.02 -5.10 -33.95
CA ALA A 749 -0.97 -5.56 -34.83
C ALA A 749 -0.76 -7.09 -34.74
N GLU A 750 -0.53 -7.74 -35.86
CA GLU A 750 0.00 -9.11 -35.89
C GLU A 750 1.49 -9.08 -35.48
N ILE A 751 1.93 -9.98 -34.63
CA ILE A 751 3.35 -10.15 -34.31
C ILE A 751 3.82 -11.51 -34.82
N VAL A 752 4.81 -11.47 -35.69
CA VAL A 752 5.41 -12.66 -36.28
C VAL A 752 6.87 -12.77 -35.85
N GLU A 753 7.20 -13.84 -35.17
CA GLU A 753 8.60 -14.16 -34.85
C GLU A 753 9.32 -14.76 -36.05
N ILE A 754 10.48 -14.20 -36.34
CA ILE A 754 11.37 -14.67 -37.41
C ILE A 754 12.57 -15.37 -36.76
N GLY A 755 12.73 -16.63 -37.05
CA GLY A 755 13.83 -17.45 -36.55
C GLY A 755 15.21 -16.96 -37.01
N THR A 756 16.15 -16.87 -36.07
CA THR A 756 17.54 -16.49 -36.36
C THR A 756 18.55 -17.57 -35.94
N LYS A 757 18.10 -18.69 -35.37
CA LYS A 757 18.96 -19.81 -34.97
C LYS A 757 19.56 -20.48 -36.18
N GLU A 758 20.88 -20.43 -36.35
CA GLU A 758 21.56 -21.17 -37.38
C GLU A 758 21.59 -22.68 -37.08
N ALA A 759 21.20 -23.49 -38.05
CA ALA A 759 21.26 -24.94 -37.91
C ALA A 759 22.72 -25.40 -37.81
N ASP A 760 23.01 -26.24 -36.81
CA ASP A 760 24.28 -26.92 -36.67
C ASP A 760 24.52 -27.78 -37.90
N SER A 761 25.45 -27.37 -38.75
CA SER A 761 25.82 -28.11 -39.99
C SER A 761 26.77 -29.26 -39.66
N PRO A 762 26.54 -30.48 -40.15
CA PRO A 762 27.58 -31.50 -40.17
C PRO A 762 28.62 -31.16 -41.24
N LYS A 763 29.87 -31.22 -40.90
CA LYS A 763 31.00 -31.07 -41.80
C LYS A 763 30.97 -32.17 -42.88
N MET A 764 30.95 -31.79 -44.19
CA MET A 764 31.73 -32.43 -45.23
C MET A 764 31.81 -31.60 -46.52
N GLY A 765 33.00 -31.28 -46.87
CA GLY A 765 33.70 -31.38 -48.13
C GLY A 765 33.19 -30.70 -49.42
N GLY A 766 33.83 -29.56 -49.75
CA GLY A 766 34.42 -29.28 -51.01
C GLY A 766 33.53 -29.07 -52.27
N ARG A 767 33.38 -27.84 -52.74
CA ARG A 767 33.94 -27.35 -54.03
C ARG A 767 33.37 -25.95 -54.35
N GLN A 768 34.27 -25.09 -54.74
CA GLN A 768 34.05 -23.76 -55.30
C GLN A 768 33.16 -23.76 -56.55
N VAL A 769 32.36 -22.68 -56.70
CA VAL A 769 32.33 -21.81 -57.89
C VAL A 769 31.60 -20.52 -57.56
N GLN A 770 32.25 -19.41 -57.81
CA GLN A 770 31.71 -18.03 -57.92
C GLN A 770 31.27 -17.77 -59.35
N PRO A 771 30.79 -16.58 -59.79
CA PRO A 771 30.21 -15.40 -59.13
C PRO A 771 29.04 -14.71 -59.90
N ALA A 772 28.42 -13.78 -59.24
CA ALA A 772 27.91 -12.40 -59.55
C ALA A 772 26.91 -12.19 -60.75
N PRO A 773 26.39 -10.96 -61.01
CA PRO A 773 26.18 -9.81 -60.07
C PRO A 773 24.81 -9.05 -60.18
N LEU A 774 24.59 -8.12 -59.29
CA LEU A 774 23.95 -6.80 -59.37
C LEU A 774 22.57 -6.57 -60.03
N VAL A 775 21.70 -5.88 -59.31
CA VAL A 775 21.31 -4.48 -59.58
C VAL A 775 20.45 -3.92 -58.46
N THR A 776 20.92 -2.80 -57.89
CA THR A 776 20.17 -1.78 -57.10
C THR A 776 19.42 -0.83 -58.07
N PRO A 777 18.41 -0.07 -57.58
CA PRO A 777 18.67 1.30 -57.09
C PRO A 777 17.80 1.70 -55.86
N SER A 778 18.35 2.32 -54.83
CA SER A 778 18.60 3.73 -54.56
C SER A 778 17.37 4.63 -54.68
N VAL A 779 17.04 5.33 -53.59
CA VAL A 779 17.14 6.79 -53.40
C VAL A 779 16.58 7.25 -52.05
N LYS A 780 17.45 7.82 -51.17
CA LYS A 780 17.44 9.08 -50.38
C LYS A 780 16.19 9.40 -49.53
N GLY A 781 16.32 9.99 -48.42
CA GLY A 781 17.37 10.64 -47.66
C GLY A 781 16.85 11.21 -46.37
N SER A 782 17.69 11.35 -45.51
CA SER A 782 18.35 12.41 -44.72
C SER A 782 17.57 12.72 -43.41
N SER A 783 18.11 12.78 -42.35
CA SER A 783 19.27 13.27 -41.56
C SER A 783 18.72 13.78 -40.23
N ALA A 784 19.31 13.83 -39.09
CA ALA A 784 20.65 13.82 -38.61
C ALA A 784 20.67 13.75 -37.09
N LEU A 785 21.76 13.15 -36.56
CA LEU A 785 22.63 13.57 -35.47
C LEU A 785 22.02 13.71 -34.04
N SER A 786 22.66 13.30 -32.96
CA SER A 786 24.06 13.02 -32.59
C SER A 786 24.09 12.22 -31.29
N GLN A 787 24.90 11.19 -31.15
CA GLN A 787 26.17 11.01 -30.45
C GLN A 787 26.21 11.65 -29.04
N VAL A 788 26.62 10.88 -28.00
CA VAL A 788 27.98 10.62 -27.53
C VAL A 788 27.98 9.54 -26.43
N SER A 789 28.63 8.46 -26.65
CA SER A 789 29.77 7.69 -26.12
C SER A 789 29.84 7.39 -24.63
N LYS A 790 29.93 6.12 -24.30
CA LYS A 790 31.02 5.25 -23.79
C LYS A 790 31.78 5.69 -22.55
N GLN A 791 31.79 4.84 -21.50
CA GLN A 791 32.98 4.06 -21.15
C GLN A 791 32.67 2.97 -20.12
N GLU A 792 33.23 1.79 -20.37
CA GLU A 792 33.30 0.58 -19.54
C GLU A 792 34.42 0.70 -18.49
N GLU A 793 34.28 -0.10 -17.43
CA GLU A 793 35.30 -0.93 -16.74
C GLU A 793 34.64 -1.38 -15.44
N GLY A 794 34.44 -2.59 -15.10
CA GLY A 794 35.19 -3.84 -15.19
C GLY A 794 35.94 -4.11 -13.89
N LEU A 795 35.39 -4.95 -12.98
CA LEU A 795 36.20 -5.79 -12.09
C LEU A 795 35.34 -6.88 -11.40
N LYS A 796 35.80 -8.08 -11.57
CA LYS A 796 35.28 -9.35 -11.07
C LYS A 796 35.79 -9.66 -9.64
N PRO A 797 35.25 -10.69 -8.98
CA PRO A 797 35.23 -10.84 -7.52
C PRO A 797 36.32 -11.74 -6.95
N THR A 798 36.54 -11.64 -5.66
CA THR A 798 37.36 -12.62 -4.91
C THR A 798 36.55 -13.25 -3.79
N GLN A 799 36.54 -14.57 -3.79
CA GLN A 799 36.04 -15.45 -2.74
C GLN A 799 36.86 -15.35 -1.46
N THR A 800 36.24 -15.47 -0.30
CA THR A 800 36.88 -16.19 0.84
C THR A 800 35.85 -16.66 1.87
N LYS A 801 35.74 -17.98 1.96
CA LYS A 801 35.68 -18.93 3.09
C LYS A 801 34.95 -18.57 4.40
N GLN A 802 34.01 -19.47 4.71
CA GLN A 802 33.49 -19.76 6.06
C GLN A 802 34.56 -20.07 7.10
N PRO A 803 34.24 -19.92 8.38
CA PRO A 803 34.21 -21.13 9.21
C PRO A 803 33.11 -21.23 10.31
N ILE A 804 32.65 -22.46 10.45
CA ILE A 804 32.51 -23.32 11.65
C ILE A 804 31.45 -22.90 12.69
N ALA A 805 30.50 -23.85 12.84
CA ALA A 805 29.50 -23.95 13.87
C ALA A 805 30.05 -24.26 15.26
N GLU A 806 29.50 -23.63 16.27
CA GLU A 806 29.58 -24.11 17.65
C GLU A 806 28.17 -24.32 18.23
N LYS A 807 27.95 -25.52 18.71
CA LYS A 807 26.77 -26.00 19.41
C LYS A 807 26.63 -25.30 20.76
N LEU A 808 25.48 -24.79 21.09
CA LEU A 808 25.06 -24.55 22.47
C LEU A 808 23.72 -25.19 22.75
N SER A 809 23.74 -25.96 23.85
CA SER A 809 22.74 -26.85 24.37
C SER A 809 21.45 -26.16 24.81
N GLN A 810 20.34 -26.85 24.60
CA GLN A 810 18.98 -26.53 25.08
C GLN A 810 18.83 -26.72 26.59
N PRO A 811 17.95 -25.97 27.25
CA PRO A 811 17.31 -26.41 28.49
C PRO A 811 15.92 -26.98 28.21
N SER A 812 15.68 -28.14 28.78
CA SER A 812 14.45 -28.91 28.78
C SER A 812 13.33 -28.20 29.54
N ALA A 813 12.14 -28.08 28.95
CA ALA A 813 10.89 -27.78 29.64
C ALA A 813 9.99 -29.02 29.67
N GLN A 814 9.58 -29.36 30.88
CA GLN A 814 8.69 -30.49 31.15
C GLN A 814 7.25 -30.21 30.69
N ALA A 815 6.69 -31.25 30.06
CA ALA A 815 5.33 -31.32 29.60
C ALA A 815 4.33 -31.49 30.75
N VAL A 816 3.21 -30.79 30.68
CA VAL A 816 1.94 -31.20 31.33
C VAL A 816 0.89 -31.40 30.23
N ALA A 817 0.64 -32.66 29.95
CA ALA A 817 -0.42 -33.08 29.06
C ALA A 817 -1.78 -32.95 29.75
N LYS A 818 -2.75 -32.34 29.07
CA LYS A 818 -4.17 -32.62 29.27
C LYS A 818 -4.87 -32.61 27.91
N ASP A 819 -5.42 -33.77 27.62
CA ASP A 819 -6.30 -34.06 26.48
C ASP A 819 -7.43 -33.04 26.33
N ASN A 820 -7.50 -32.41 25.15
CA ASN A 820 -8.77 -31.95 24.59
C ASN A 820 -8.69 -31.99 23.06
N LYS A 821 -9.53 -32.81 22.49
CA LYS A 821 -9.73 -32.92 21.04
C LYS A 821 -10.17 -31.57 20.49
N LEU A 822 -9.39 -31.05 19.55
CA LEU A 822 -9.72 -29.87 18.75
C LEU A 822 -10.66 -30.26 17.61
N PRO A 823 -11.65 -29.43 17.26
CA PRO A 823 -12.36 -29.55 16.01
C PRO A 823 -11.43 -29.22 14.85
N GLN A 824 -11.45 -30.07 13.84
CA GLN A 824 -10.83 -29.79 12.54
C GLN A 824 -11.56 -28.64 11.89
N THR A 825 -10.89 -27.58 11.63
CA THR A 825 -11.00 -26.60 10.57
C THR A 825 -10.50 -25.24 11.10
N GLY A 826 -9.54 -24.69 10.45
CA GLY A 826 -9.12 -23.29 10.64
C GLY A 826 -10.30 -22.40 10.29
N THR A 827 -10.68 -21.57 11.21
CA THR A 827 -11.72 -20.54 11.19
C THR A 827 -12.89 -20.80 12.14
N THR A 828 -12.60 -21.09 13.35
CA THR A 828 -13.53 -20.74 14.40
C THR A 828 -13.17 -19.36 14.97
N SER A 829 -13.29 -18.31 14.17
CA SER A 829 -13.48 -16.97 14.71
C SER A 829 -14.93 -16.83 15.22
N ALA A 830 -15.35 -17.78 16.01
CA ALA A 830 -16.56 -17.68 16.79
C ALA A 830 -16.24 -16.86 18.05
N TRP A 831 -16.45 -15.58 17.98
CA TRP A 831 -16.30 -14.66 19.08
C TRP A 831 -17.48 -14.76 20.04
N PRO A 832 -17.26 -15.00 21.30
CA PRO A 832 -18.22 -14.57 22.31
C PRO A 832 -17.95 -13.11 22.65
N ILE A 833 -18.53 -12.18 21.93
CA ILE A 833 -18.75 -10.80 22.41
C ILE A 833 -19.98 -10.86 23.34
N THR A 834 -19.79 -11.40 24.49
CA THR A 834 -20.71 -11.21 25.60
C THR A 834 -20.01 -11.70 26.88
N LEU A 835 -19.24 -10.80 27.49
CA LEU A 835 -18.94 -10.77 28.93
C LEU A 835 -17.87 -9.72 29.29
N LEU A 836 -18.13 -8.47 28.91
CA LEU A 836 -17.39 -7.32 29.50
C LEU A 836 -18.25 -6.04 29.51
N GLY A 837 -19.56 -6.21 29.67
CA GLY A 837 -20.53 -5.11 29.79
C GLY A 837 -21.16 -4.93 31.17
N THR A 838 -20.75 -5.69 32.21
CA THR A 838 -21.41 -5.67 33.52
C THR A 838 -20.48 -5.65 34.74
N ALA A 839 -19.30 -5.06 34.61
CA ALA A 839 -18.40 -4.88 35.78
C ALA A 839 -17.94 -3.44 36.02
N LEU A 840 -18.59 -2.44 35.46
CA LEU A 840 -18.24 -1.01 35.69
C LEU A 840 -19.44 -0.11 36.08
N ALA A 841 -20.48 -0.68 36.68
CA ALA A 841 -21.65 0.07 37.19
C ALA A 841 -21.89 -0.10 38.68
N MET A 842 -20.87 -0.38 39.47
CA MET A 842 -20.99 -0.31 40.95
C MET A 842 -19.70 0.13 41.62
N ILE A 843 -19.24 1.34 41.40
CA ILE A 843 -18.46 2.12 42.40
C ILE A 843 -18.68 3.60 42.06
N GLY A 844 -19.67 4.17 42.71
CA GLY A 844 -19.90 5.60 42.61
C GLY A 844 -21.17 6.04 43.32
N LEU A 845 -21.23 5.84 44.63
CA LEU A 845 -22.11 6.63 45.54
C LEU A 845 -21.82 6.25 47.01
N GLY A 846 -21.29 7.18 47.71
CA GLY A 846 -21.17 7.11 49.18
C GLY A 846 -19.89 7.81 49.64
N GLY A 847 -19.83 9.05 49.99
CA GLY A 847 -20.54 9.68 51.02
C GLY A 847 -19.53 10.54 51.77
N ARG A 848 -19.64 11.86 51.67
CA ARG A 848 -18.95 12.84 52.52
C ARG A 848 -19.22 12.51 53.99
N LYS A 849 -18.15 12.44 54.83
CA LYS A 849 -18.25 12.91 56.20
C LYS A 849 -16.92 13.53 56.63
N LYS A 850 -17.05 14.80 57.09
CA LYS A 850 -16.05 15.58 57.84
C LYS A 850 -15.81 14.94 59.23
N ARG A 851 -14.56 15.05 59.73
CA ARG A 851 -14.17 15.52 61.10
C ARG A 851 -12.66 15.43 61.21
N LYS A 852 -12.00 16.58 61.45
CA LYS A 852 -11.49 17.16 62.71
C LYS A 852 -10.62 16.15 63.52
N GLY A 853 -9.37 16.51 63.61
CA GLY A 853 -8.32 16.03 64.50
C GLY A 853 -6.99 16.33 63.88
#